data_57cfddd79b70e5d41331ddad16a3e56c
#
_entry.id   57cfddd79b70e5d41331ddad16a3e56c
#
_cell.length_a   1.000
_cell.length_b   1.000
_cell.length_c   1.000
_cell.angle_alpha   90.00
_cell.angle_beta   90.00
_cell.angle_gamma   90.00
#
_symmetry.space_group_name_H-M   'P 1'
#
loop_
_entity.id
_entity.type
_entity.pdbx_description
1 polymer ?
#
loop_
_entity_poly.entity_id
_entity_poly.type
_entity_poly.pdbx_seq_one_letter_code
_entity_poly.pdbx_strand_id
1 'polypeptide(L)'
;METMKLIIAVFCLYIGSVSSQAEKLLQNPCVLKQTCHECIQTPSCAWCSDPHFKDNSKRCFQPNEDLTTPCDPSHIYNPDNEYSVIQAKKLTKLTQISGSSASESGSSSSFSSSSSSSSSSSSSSVSSSSSSSSHYNDIVQISPQVVNLKLRMNEAKRISVDYSQAVAYPVDLYYLMDLSKSMNDDKDKLSSLGNLLAETMKNMTSNFRLGFGSFVDKVVMPYVSILPQKLIEPCDECVAPYGFMNHMPLNRDTKMFSVEVEKANVSGNLDAPEGGFDAIMQAIVCREKIGWREKARRLLVFSTDAGFHYAGDGKLGGIVKPNDGECHIDESGHYTHSTTQDYPSVSQINWKVKQNSINIIFAVTYDKYSVYEKLSQHIEGSFAGVLSNDSSNIVELVKDQYNKITQTVEMRDTSSSSHVKVNYYSDCNDPKGELVATNKCDGLKVDSQIRFQVELVAKSCPPNRNDWKQTFKIYPVGINESLTVQLELLCDCPCENRNHPEYIEEADQCSNFGTYKCGICECDELHFGRNCECDAQNAKQDDNGLGCRPDNTTKIDCSGRGTCTCGQCQCEERSNPLEKITGAYCECENFSCDRVDGVLCSGPDHGNCVCGKCECNPEWSGPDCSCSTRQDTCIPPGGGEVCSGKGTCKCGKCECTTAEEGRYSGRYCEKCPTCPGRCLELKDCVQCQVYKKGPLSEEECAANCTFVPSVHEIIEADESKEENLCSYFDEDDCRYTFVYTYDEKGKIVVRAKEERDCPQPVYVLGIVMGVIGAIVLIGLALLFLWKLLTTIHDRREFARFEKERMMAKWETGENPIFKQATSSFKNPTYAGH
;
A
#
# COMPACT_ATOMS: atom_id res chain seq x y z
N MET A 1 -14.66 -29.09 -62.29
CA MET A 1 -14.54 -27.95 -61.35
C MET A 1 -14.71 -28.41 -59.91
N GLU A 2 -15.56 -29.36 -59.58
CA GLU A 2 -15.73 -29.88 -58.19
C GLU A 2 -14.56 -30.75 -57.72
N THR A 3 -13.99 -31.57 -58.60
CA THR A 3 -12.80 -32.40 -58.24
C THR A 3 -11.57 -31.57 -57.92
N MET A 4 -11.38 -30.40 -58.53
CA MET A 4 -10.26 -29.50 -58.27
C MET A 4 -10.44 -28.76 -56.98
N LYS A 5 -11.68 -28.45 -56.53
CA LYS A 5 -11.98 -27.87 -55.23
C LYS A 5 -11.72 -28.86 -54.09
N LEU A 6 -12.04 -30.14 -54.31
CA LEU A 6 -11.78 -31.20 -53.32
C LEU A 6 -10.28 -31.45 -53.13
N ILE A 7 -9.49 -31.43 -54.19
CA ILE A 7 -8.03 -31.58 -54.15
C ILE A 7 -7.39 -30.39 -53.45
N ILE A 8 -7.86 -29.15 -53.69
CA ILE A 8 -7.36 -27.96 -53.02
C ILE A 8 -7.73 -27.98 -51.53
N ALA A 9 -8.95 -28.39 -51.16
CA ALA A 9 -9.38 -28.52 -49.79
C ALA A 9 -8.58 -29.60 -49.02
N VAL A 10 -8.30 -30.76 -49.63
CA VAL A 10 -7.47 -31.82 -49.04
C VAL A 10 -6.01 -31.36 -48.93
N PHE A 11 -5.50 -30.62 -49.91
CA PHE A 11 -4.15 -30.07 -49.87
C PHE A 11 -4.00 -28.97 -48.80
N CYS A 12 -5.02 -28.12 -48.65
CA CYS A 12 -5.07 -27.13 -47.59
C CYS A 12 -5.19 -27.77 -46.19
N LEU A 13 -5.96 -28.85 -46.03
CA LEU A 13 -6.06 -29.62 -44.79
C LEU A 13 -4.76 -30.35 -44.46
N TYR A 14 -4.04 -30.86 -45.49
CA TYR A 14 -2.75 -31.54 -45.32
C TYR A 14 -1.64 -30.54 -44.96
N ILE A 15 -1.61 -29.38 -45.61
CA ILE A 15 -0.67 -28.29 -45.26
C ILE A 15 -1.00 -27.76 -43.88
N GLY A 16 -2.28 -27.58 -43.53
CA GLY A 16 -2.70 -27.13 -42.18
C GLY A 16 -2.33 -28.11 -41.06
N SER A 17 -2.40 -29.43 -41.33
CA SER A 17 -2.00 -30.45 -40.34
C SER A 17 -0.48 -30.60 -40.21
N VAL A 18 0.27 -30.41 -41.31
CA VAL A 18 1.73 -30.45 -41.28
C VAL A 18 2.32 -29.19 -40.59
N SER A 19 1.72 -28.01 -40.86
CA SER A 19 2.15 -26.79 -40.17
C SER A 19 1.83 -26.84 -38.66
N SER A 20 0.67 -27.38 -38.25
CA SER A 20 0.31 -27.58 -36.86
C SER A 20 1.21 -28.57 -36.11
N GLN A 21 1.72 -29.61 -36.77
CA GLN A 21 2.67 -30.56 -36.18
C GLN A 21 4.09 -29.97 -36.12
N ALA A 22 4.52 -29.21 -37.11
CA ALA A 22 5.80 -28.51 -37.12
C ALA A 22 5.85 -27.40 -36.05
N GLU A 23 4.78 -26.65 -35.86
CA GLU A 23 4.66 -25.64 -34.78
C GLU A 23 4.75 -26.27 -33.36
N LYS A 24 4.15 -27.44 -33.15
CA LYS A 24 4.24 -28.14 -31.85
C LYS A 24 5.66 -28.67 -31.56
N LEU A 25 6.42 -29.08 -32.54
CA LEU A 25 7.82 -29.55 -32.38
C LEU A 25 8.80 -28.37 -32.13
N LEU A 26 8.49 -27.19 -32.64
CA LEU A 26 9.30 -25.98 -32.48
C LEU A 26 9.17 -25.29 -31.11
N GLN A 27 8.21 -25.68 -30.28
CA GLN A 27 7.92 -25.02 -28.99
C GLN A 27 8.35 -25.82 -27.74
N ASN A 28 9.15 -26.88 -27.88
CA ASN A 28 9.56 -27.69 -26.74
C ASN A 28 10.75 -27.02 -25.99
N PRO A 29 10.50 -26.32 -24.87
CA PRO A 29 11.55 -25.59 -24.14
C PRO A 29 12.55 -26.54 -23.44
N CYS A 30 12.24 -27.84 -23.36
CA CYS A 30 13.03 -28.85 -22.67
C CYS A 30 14.28 -29.26 -23.46
N VAL A 31 14.19 -29.31 -24.77
CA VAL A 31 15.21 -29.90 -25.65
C VAL A 31 16.60 -29.22 -25.54
N LEU A 32 16.62 -27.95 -25.16
CA LEU A 32 17.84 -27.16 -25.01
C LEU A 32 18.50 -27.27 -23.64
N LYS A 33 17.90 -28.03 -22.70
CA LYS A 33 18.39 -28.16 -21.33
C LYS A 33 19.34 -29.34 -21.21
N GLN A 34 20.57 -29.07 -20.81
CA GLN A 34 21.65 -30.07 -20.79
C GLN A 34 21.90 -30.67 -19.40
N THR A 35 21.45 -30.00 -18.35
CA THR A 35 21.61 -30.43 -16.96
C THR A 35 20.25 -30.69 -16.31
N CYS A 36 20.26 -31.53 -15.28
CA CYS A 36 19.02 -31.88 -14.59
C CYS A 36 18.38 -30.66 -13.93
N HIS A 37 19.14 -29.83 -13.22
CA HIS A 37 18.61 -28.61 -12.60
C HIS A 37 18.02 -27.61 -13.60
N GLU A 38 18.67 -27.39 -14.76
CA GLU A 38 18.09 -26.53 -15.79
C GLU A 38 16.78 -27.08 -16.35
N CYS A 39 16.73 -28.41 -16.50
CA CYS A 39 15.52 -29.08 -16.97
C CYS A 39 14.34 -28.90 -16.02
N ILE A 40 14.51 -29.22 -14.73
CA ILE A 40 13.42 -29.13 -13.76
C ILE A 40 13.02 -27.70 -13.42
N GLN A 41 13.92 -26.72 -13.60
CA GLN A 41 13.61 -25.29 -13.50
C GLN A 41 12.79 -24.77 -14.69
N THR A 42 12.69 -25.56 -15.77
CA THR A 42 11.82 -25.26 -16.92
C THR A 42 10.45 -25.91 -16.69
N PRO A 43 9.36 -25.15 -16.79
CA PRO A 43 8.01 -25.68 -16.57
C PRO A 43 7.69 -26.86 -17.49
N SER A 44 6.99 -27.84 -16.95
CA SER A 44 6.52 -29.03 -17.69
C SER A 44 7.61 -29.93 -18.27
N CYS A 45 8.89 -29.76 -17.88
CA CYS A 45 9.98 -30.62 -18.33
C CYS A 45 10.36 -31.66 -17.27
N ALA A 46 10.66 -32.86 -17.69
CA ALA A 46 11.16 -33.97 -16.85
C ALA A 46 12.56 -34.38 -17.30
N TRP A 47 13.34 -34.87 -16.36
CA TRP A 47 14.70 -35.35 -16.63
C TRP A 47 14.81 -36.87 -16.56
N CYS A 48 15.53 -37.46 -17.52
CA CYS A 48 15.89 -38.88 -17.52
C CYS A 48 17.31 -39.09 -17.03
N SER A 49 17.47 -39.76 -15.86
CA SER A 49 18.79 -40.11 -15.29
C SER A 49 19.29 -41.50 -15.70
N ASP A 50 18.55 -42.23 -16.55
CA ASP A 50 18.91 -43.61 -16.95
C ASP A 50 20.34 -43.68 -17.50
N PRO A 51 21.24 -44.50 -16.91
CA PRO A 51 22.61 -44.65 -17.39
C PRO A 51 22.73 -45.21 -18.82
N HIS A 52 21.73 -45.97 -19.27
CA HIS A 52 21.71 -46.62 -20.60
C HIS A 52 21.00 -45.80 -21.65
N PHE A 53 20.62 -44.56 -21.34
CA PHE A 53 19.95 -43.69 -22.28
C PHE A 53 20.87 -43.28 -23.42
N LYS A 54 20.50 -43.69 -24.65
CA LYS A 54 21.37 -43.57 -25.83
C LYS A 54 21.52 -42.16 -26.40
N ASP A 55 20.55 -41.29 -26.15
CA ASP A 55 20.50 -39.96 -26.73
C ASP A 55 20.52 -38.87 -25.65
N ASN A 56 21.72 -38.46 -25.23
CA ASN A 56 21.87 -37.46 -24.17
C ASN A 56 21.26 -36.09 -24.49
N SER A 57 21.08 -35.78 -25.77
CA SER A 57 20.47 -34.49 -26.16
C SER A 57 18.96 -34.39 -25.82
N LYS A 58 18.33 -35.53 -25.50
CA LYS A 58 16.89 -35.62 -25.19
C LYS A 58 16.58 -36.08 -23.78
N ARG A 59 17.51 -35.96 -22.85
CA ARG A 59 17.29 -36.33 -21.43
C ARG A 59 16.26 -35.42 -20.76
N CYS A 60 16.17 -34.15 -21.20
CA CYS A 60 15.12 -33.24 -20.80
C CYS A 60 13.98 -33.28 -21.81
N PHE A 61 12.79 -33.66 -21.38
CA PHE A 61 11.65 -33.88 -22.25
C PHE A 61 10.31 -33.49 -21.60
N GLN A 62 9.27 -33.34 -22.39
CA GLN A 62 7.91 -33.11 -21.89
C GLN A 62 7.16 -34.43 -21.71
N PRO A 63 6.85 -34.87 -20.49
CA PRO A 63 6.30 -36.21 -20.21
C PRO A 63 4.92 -36.45 -20.83
N ASN A 64 4.18 -35.40 -21.24
CA ASN A 64 2.81 -35.51 -21.79
C ASN A 64 2.77 -35.49 -23.32
N GLU A 65 3.81 -35.09 -24.01
CA GLU A 65 3.85 -34.97 -25.49
C GLU A 65 4.74 -36.03 -26.15
N ASP A 66 5.77 -36.49 -25.47
CA ASP A 66 6.72 -37.47 -25.99
C ASP A 66 6.38 -38.90 -25.52
N LEU A 67 5.39 -39.54 -26.11
CA LEU A 67 5.04 -40.95 -25.89
C LEU A 67 6.14 -41.94 -26.38
N THR A 68 7.22 -41.45 -26.95
CA THR A 68 8.30 -42.26 -27.57
C THR A 68 9.64 -42.20 -26.83
N THR A 69 9.73 -41.53 -25.66
CA THR A 69 10.97 -41.40 -24.95
C THR A 69 11.35 -42.76 -24.30
N PRO A 70 12.48 -43.37 -24.64
CA PRO A 70 12.89 -44.68 -24.15
C PRO A 70 13.50 -44.62 -22.75
N CYS A 71 13.04 -43.74 -21.87
CA CYS A 71 13.53 -43.63 -20.49
C CYS A 71 12.77 -44.61 -19.59
N ASP A 72 13.49 -45.33 -18.76
CA ASP A 72 12.91 -46.17 -17.72
C ASP A 72 12.16 -45.30 -16.71
N PRO A 73 10.85 -45.57 -16.42
CA PRO A 73 10.07 -44.80 -15.49
C PRO A 73 10.68 -44.60 -14.11
N SER A 74 11.53 -45.52 -13.65
CA SER A 74 12.24 -45.43 -12.36
C SER A 74 13.35 -44.38 -12.35
N HIS A 75 13.81 -43.92 -13.52
CA HIS A 75 14.86 -42.93 -13.69
C HIS A 75 14.32 -41.57 -14.16
N ILE A 76 12.98 -41.38 -14.18
CA ILE A 76 12.38 -40.10 -14.55
C ILE A 76 12.21 -39.25 -13.30
N TYR A 77 12.87 -38.11 -13.30
CA TYR A 77 12.67 -37.08 -12.26
C TYR A 77 11.81 -35.94 -12.80
N ASN A 78 10.59 -35.83 -12.27
CA ASN A 78 9.61 -34.79 -12.57
C ASN A 78 8.94 -34.34 -11.28
N PRO A 79 9.53 -33.38 -10.56
CA PRO A 79 8.98 -32.97 -9.27
C PRO A 79 7.73 -32.10 -9.47
N ASP A 80 6.66 -32.45 -8.78
CA ASP A 80 5.43 -31.65 -8.71
C ASP A 80 5.46 -30.68 -7.52
N ASN A 81 4.63 -29.64 -7.60
CA ASN A 81 4.37 -28.76 -6.47
C ASN A 81 3.69 -29.53 -5.33
N GLU A 82 4.33 -29.60 -4.16
CA GLU A 82 3.77 -30.25 -2.98
C GLU A 82 3.16 -29.23 -2.03
N TYR A 83 2.01 -29.55 -1.47
CA TYR A 83 1.32 -28.74 -0.47
C TYR A 83 0.83 -29.61 0.67
N SER A 84 1.16 -29.23 1.88
CA SER A 84 0.65 -29.88 3.09
C SER A 84 0.32 -28.87 4.18
N VAL A 85 -0.79 -29.11 4.89
CA VAL A 85 -1.22 -28.28 6.01
C VAL A 85 -0.65 -28.87 7.30
N ILE A 86 0.22 -28.11 7.96
CA ILE A 86 0.84 -28.53 9.23
C ILE A 86 -0.11 -28.22 10.40
N GLN A 87 -0.73 -27.03 10.36
CA GLN A 87 -1.64 -26.60 11.42
C GLN A 87 -2.86 -25.87 10.83
N ALA A 88 -4.05 -26.37 11.14
CA ALA A 88 -5.32 -25.74 10.79
C ALA A 88 -6.27 -25.79 11.99
N LYS A 89 -6.42 -24.67 12.70
CA LYS A 89 -7.48 -24.48 13.69
C LYS A 89 -8.72 -23.93 13.00
N LYS A 90 -9.87 -24.37 13.43
CA LYS A 90 -11.16 -23.86 12.90
C LYS A 90 -11.37 -22.39 13.27
N LEU A 91 -11.95 -21.63 12.36
CA LEU A 91 -12.37 -20.26 12.62
C LEU A 91 -13.40 -20.20 13.74
N THR A 92 -13.28 -19.20 14.62
CA THR A 92 -14.20 -19.02 15.75
C THR A 92 -15.52 -18.43 15.26
N LYS A 93 -16.64 -19.15 15.43
CA LYS A 93 -18.00 -18.72 15.05
C LYS A 93 -18.83 -18.29 16.26
N LEU A 94 -19.86 -17.47 16.02
CA LEU A 94 -20.77 -16.92 17.05
C LEU A 94 -21.43 -18.00 17.93
N THR A 95 -21.78 -19.14 17.33
CA THR A 95 -22.48 -20.25 18.00
C THR A 95 -21.65 -20.95 19.08
N GLN A 96 -20.34 -20.75 19.13
CA GLN A 96 -19.49 -21.36 20.16
C GLN A 96 -19.35 -20.51 21.43
N ILE A 97 -19.76 -19.25 21.41
CA ILE A 97 -19.64 -18.33 22.56
C ILE A 97 -20.87 -18.39 23.46
N SER A 98 -22.02 -18.83 22.94
CA SER A 98 -23.32 -18.90 23.64
C SER A 98 -23.65 -20.29 24.19
N GLY A 99 -22.79 -21.27 24.05
CA GLY A 99 -23.10 -22.68 24.30
C GLY A 99 -22.34 -23.34 25.45
N SER A 100 -22.43 -22.78 26.67
CA SER A 100 -22.06 -23.58 27.88
C SER A 100 -23.22 -23.76 28.82
N SER A 101 -24.35 -24.31 28.29
CA SER A 101 -25.35 -24.98 29.08
C SER A 101 -26.35 -25.70 28.16
N ALA A 102 -25.97 -26.82 27.60
CA ALA A 102 -26.89 -27.92 27.22
C ALA A 102 -26.06 -29.18 27.00
N SER A 103 -26.22 -30.10 27.89
CA SER A 103 -25.85 -31.50 27.77
C SER A 103 -26.64 -32.13 26.62
N GLU A 104 -25.98 -32.65 25.61
CA GLU A 104 -26.55 -33.65 24.72
C GLU A 104 -25.60 -34.81 24.51
N SER A 105 -26.12 -35.94 24.87
CA SER A 105 -25.61 -37.29 24.77
C SER A 105 -25.62 -37.78 23.30
N GLY A 106 -24.55 -38.47 22.90
CA GLY A 106 -24.63 -39.65 22.04
C GLY A 106 -24.36 -39.43 20.55
N SER A 107 -23.26 -39.85 20.05
CA SER A 107 -23.05 -41.14 19.41
C SER A 107 -21.68 -41.18 18.74
N SER A 108 -20.92 -42.18 19.13
CA SER A 108 -19.64 -42.62 18.66
C SER A 108 -19.73 -43.20 17.25
N SER A 109 -18.81 -42.79 16.36
CA SER A 109 -18.29 -43.68 15.32
C SER A 109 -16.79 -43.62 15.32
N SER A 110 -16.26 -44.74 15.76
CA SER A 110 -14.85 -45.10 15.80
C SER A 110 -14.27 -45.34 14.43
N PHE A 111 -13.12 -44.71 14.13
CA PHE A 111 -12.14 -45.32 13.26
C PHE A 111 -10.78 -45.40 13.98
N SER A 112 -10.38 -46.61 14.23
CA SER A 112 -9.13 -47.03 14.80
C SER A 112 -8.04 -47.10 13.74
N SER A 113 -6.87 -46.59 14.04
CA SER A 113 -5.63 -47.22 13.64
C SER A 113 -4.51 -46.90 14.64
N SER A 114 -3.99 -47.98 15.13
CA SER A 114 -2.97 -48.17 16.13
C SER A 114 -1.57 -47.81 15.65
N SER A 115 -0.74 -47.24 16.52
CA SER A 115 0.51 -47.89 16.91
C SER A 115 1.25 -47.13 18.01
N SER A 116 1.65 -47.89 18.93
CA SER A 116 2.37 -47.74 20.18
C SER A 116 3.75 -47.01 20.09
N SER A 117 4.09 -46.25 21.12
CA SER A 117 5.09 -46.65 22.09
C SER A 117 5.33 -45.60 23.17
N SER A 118 5.47 -46.18 24.36
CA SER A 118 5.62 -45.64 25.70
C SER A 118 6.89 -44.77 25.94
N SER A 119 6.75 -43.79 26.83
CA SER A 119 7.61 -43.69 28.02
C SER A 119 7.05 -42.64 29.02
N SER A 120 7.03 -43.11 30.25
CA SER A 120 6.57 -42.48 31.48
C SER A 120 7.49 -41.41 32.03
N SER A 121 6.94 -40.33 32.61
CA SER A 121 7.42 -39.82 33.90
C SER A 121 6.42 -38.82 34.53
N SER A 122 6.07 -39.15 35.67
CA SER A 122 5.44 -38.58 36.89
C SER A 122 5.07 -37.11 36.97
N SER A 123 3.84 -37.01 37.41
CA SER A 123 3.04 -35.93 37.91
C SER A 123 3.56 -35.17 39.12
N SER A 124 3.35 -33.86 39.15
CA SER A 124 3.00 -33.17 40.40
C SER A 124 1.88 -32.16 40.12
N SER A 125 0.76 -32.42 40.73
CA SER A 125 -0.45 -31.60 40.71
C SER A 125 -0.25 -30.38 41.60
N VAL A 126 -0.34 -29.20 41.03
CA VAL A 126 -0.61 -27.94 41.74
C VAL A 126 -1.95 -27.40 41.23
N SER A 127 -2.93 -27.49 42.12
CA SER A 127 -4.24 -26.86 41.93
C SER A 127 -4.11 -25.36 42.12
N SER A 128 -4.23 -24.60 41.05
CA SER A 128 -4.42 -23.16 41.10
C SER A 128 -5.74 -22.78 40.43
N SER A 129 -6.56 -22.11 41.21
CA SER A 129 -7.85 -21.52 40.87
C SER A 129 -7.76 -20.71 39.56
N SER A 130 -8.44 -21.17 38.54
CA SER A 130 -8.54 -20.52 37.23
C SER A 130 -9.56 -19.38 37.30
N SER A 131 -9.07 -18.18 37.30
CA SER A 131 -9.84 -16.98 36.98
C SER A 131 -10.19 -16.94 35.48
N SER A 132 -11.37 -16.42 35.16
CA SER A 132 -12.08 -16.35 33.88
C SER A 132 -11.40 -15.59 32.72
N SER A 133 -10.07 -15.61 32.61
CA SER A 133 -9.31 -14.92 31.55
C SER A 133 -8.91 -15.81 30.36
N SER A 134 -9.27 -17.12 30.38
CA SER A 134 -8.78 -18.08 29.38
C SER A 134 -9.57 -18.12 28.06
N HIS A 135 -10.75 -17.53 27.96
CA HIS A 135 -11.61 -17.66 26.76
C HIS A 135 -11.17 -16.83 25.54
N TYR A 136 -10.39 -15.75 25.71
CA TYR A 136 -10.00 -14.89 24.60
C TYR A 136 -8.73 -15.33 23.86
N ASN A 137 -7.93 -16.23 24.46
CA ASN A 137 -6.71 -16.73 23.80
C ASN A 137 -6.99 -17.75 22.69
N ASP A 138 -8.22 -18.25 22.57
CA ASP A 138 -8.62 -19.24 21.58
C ASP A 138 -9.30 -18.68 20.33
N ILE A 139 -9.43 -17.33 20.21
CA ILE A 139 -10.03 -16.72 19.02
C ILE A 139 -9.11 -16.93 17.83
N VAL A 140 -9.66 -17.47 16.74
CA VAL A 140 -8.99 -17.76 15.47
C VAL A 140 -9.76 -17.10 14.34
N GLN A 141 -9.13 -16.18 13.63
CA GLN A 141 -9.74 -15.41 12.53
C GLN A 141 -9.16 -15.78 11.15
N ILE A 142 -8.02 -16.47 11.09
CA ILE A 142 -7.39 -16.93 9.85
C ILE A 142 -7.12 -18.43 9.91
N SER A 143 -7.34 -19.15 8.81
CA SER A 143 -7.07 -20.59 8.68
C SER A 143 -6.64 -20.91 7.25
N PRO A 144 -5.62 -21.80 7.06
CA PRO A 144 -4.75 -22.45 8.05
C PRO A 144 -3.74 -21.51 8.69
N GLN A 145 -3.03 -21.96 9.76
CA GLN A 145 -2.00 -21.19 10.45
C GLN A 145 -0.58 -21.50 9.99
N VAL A 146 -0.31 -22.76 9.62
CA VAL A 146 1.01 -23.19 9.13
C VAL A 146 0.84 -24.17 7.98
N VAL A 147 1.50 -23.88 6.87
CA VAL A 147 1.56 -24.76 5.71
C VAL A 147 3.00 -25.00 5.28
N ASN A 148 3.27 -26.17 4.71
CA ASN A 148 4.51 -26.49 4.02
C ASN A 148 4.24 -26.54 2.52
N LEU A 149 5.10 -25.92 1.73
CA LEU A 149 4.95 -25.77 0.30
C LEU A 149 6.27 -26.00 -0.40
N LYS A 150 6.32 -26.92 -1.36
CA LYS A 150 7.43 -27.04 -2.29
C LYS A 150 6.99 -26.54 -3.65
N LEU A 151 7.77 -25.65 -4.24
CA LEU A 151 7.44 -25.02 -5.53
C LEU A 151 8.50 -25.32 -6.57
N ARG A 152 8.02 -25.77 -7.72
CA ARG A 152 8.78 -25.80 -8.95
C ARG A 152 8.79 -24.42 -9.62
N MET A 153 9.84 -24.13 -10.37
CA MET A 153 10.00 -22.85 -11.05
C MET A 153 8.91 -22.63 -12.12
N ASN A 154 8.36 -21.42 -12.10
CA ASN A 154 7.34 -20.92 -13.01
C ASN A 154 6.02 -21.73 -13.04
N GLU A 155 5.81 -22.64 -12.10
CA GLU A 155 4.55 -23.33 -11.89
C GLU A 155 3.79 -22.74 -10.72
N ALA A 156 2.56 -22.30 -10.98
CA ALA A 156 1.72 -21.67 -9.97
C ALA A 156 1.10 -22.72 -9.03
N LYS A 157 1.10 -22.44 -7.73
CA LYS A 157 0.32 -23.21 -6.76
C LYS A 157 -0.65 -22.29 -6.04
N ARG A 158 -1.93 -22.64 -6.05
CA ARG A 158 -2.97 -21.93 -5.29
C ARG A 158 -3.23 -22.64 -3.98
N ILE A 159 -3.30 -21.85 -2.91
CA ILE A 159 -3.68 -22.27 -1.57
C ILE A 159 -4.87 -21.46 -1.10
N SER A 160 -5.80 -22.08 -0.38
CA SER A 160 -6.96 -21.40 0.17
C SER A 160 -6.63 -20.87 1.55
N VAL A 161 -6.97 -19.60 1.80
CA VAL A 161 -6.85 -18.92 3.10
C VAL A 161 -8.22 -18.39 3.46
N ASP A 162 -8.81 -18.93 4.52
CA ASP A 162 -10.10 -18.49 5.02
C ASP A 162 -9.91 -17.45 6.13
N TYR A 163 -10.63 -16.36 6.04
CA TYR A 163 -10.70 -15.32 7.06
C TYR A 163 -12.14 -15.13 7.54
N SER A 164 -12.34 -14.96 8.83
CA SER A 164 -13.61 -14.56 9.41
C SER A 164 -13.37 -13.65 10.59
N GLN A 165 -14.01 -12.48 10.58
CA GLN A 165 -13.92 -11.56 11.70
C GLN A 165 -14.72 -12.08 12.88
N ALA A 166 -14.06 -12.28 14.01
CA ALA A 166 -14.69 -12.72 15.23
C ALA A 166 -15.59 -11.63 15.83
N VAL A 167 -16.78 -12.03 16.29
CA VAL A 167 -17.67 -11.16 17.06
C VAL A 167 -17.02 -10.82 18.39
N ALA A 168 -17.12 -9.55 18.81
CA ALA A 168 -16.56 -9.05 20.07
C ALA A 168 -15.02 -9.27 20.20
N TYR A 169 -14.29 -9.20 19.09
CA TYR A 169 -12.82 -9.19 19.17
C TYR A 169 -12.35 -8.03 20.06
N PRO A 170 -11.40 -8.25 20.96
CA PRO A 170 -10.91 -7.21 21.86
C PRO A 170 -10.38 -6.00 21.08
N VAL A 171 -10.65 -4.79 21.58
CA VAL A 171 -10.17 -3.54 20.98
C VAL A 171 -9.38 -2.74 22.02
N ASP A 172 -8.19 -2.33 21.63
CA ASP A 172 -7.34 -1.38 22.34
C ASP A 172 -7.28 -0.10 21.53
N LEU A 173 -7.75 1.01 22.08
CA LEU A 173 -7.66 2.34 21.48
C LEU A 173 -6.76 3.21 22.32
N TYR A 174 -5.65 3.65 21.75
CA TYR A 174 -4.76 4.62 22.37
C TYR A 174 -4.93 5.95 21.64
N TYR A 175 -5.35 6.97 22.38
CA TYR A 175 -5.54 8.32 21.89
C TYR A 175 -4.25 9.12 22.10
N LEU A 176 -3.63 9.54 21.02
CA LEU A 176 -2.40 10.33 20.98
C LEU A 176 -2.72 11.72 20.47
N MET A 177 -2.65 12.71 21.35
CA MET A 177 -3.07 14.08 21.09
C MET A 177 -1.90 15.02 21.02
N ASP A 178 -1.92 15.89 20.04
CA ASP A 178 -1.13 17.10 20.02
C ASP A 178 -1.60 18.03 21.16
N LEU A 179 -0.69 18.45 22.02
CA LEU A 179 -0.94 19.45 23.08
C LEU A 179 -0.13 20.71 22.86
N SER A 180 0.13 21.10 21.61
CA SER A 180 0.51 22.47 21.28
C SER A 180 -0.60 23.45 21.69
N LYS A 181 -0.28 24.72 21.88
CA LYS A 181 -1.22 25.73 22.41
C LYS A 181 -2.47 25.91 21.55
N SER A 182 -2.37 25.68 20.23
CA SER A 182 -3.51 25.75 19.30
C SER A 182 -4.57 24.70 19.60
N MET A 183 -4.22 23.54 20.17
CA MET A 183 -5.11 22.43 20.50
C MET A 183 -5.79 22.54 21.88
N ASN A 184 -5.77 23.71 22.52
CA ASN A 184 -6.31 23.86 23.88
C ASN A 184 -7.83 23.63 23.96
N ASP A 185 -8.60 24.20 23.07
CA ASP A 185 -10.07 24.02 22.98
C ASP A 185 -10.44 22.60 22.51
N ASP A 186 -9.62 22.00 21.62
CA ASP A 186 -9.72 20.60 21.21
C ASP A 186 -9.57 19.64 22.41
N LYS A 187 -8.58 19.90 23.28
CA LYS A 187 -8.36 19.14 24.51
C LYS A 187 -9.54 19.23 25.46
N ASP A 188 -10.07 20.44 25.70
CA ASP A 188 -11.23 20.66 26.56
C ASP A 188 -12.47 19.97 26.00
N LYS A 189 -12.63 19.98 24.68
CA LYS A 189 -13.70 19.25 24.00
C LYS A 189 -13.53 17.75 24.15
N LEU A 190 -12.31 17.22 23.93
CA LEU A 190 -12.02 15.79 24.10
C LEU A 190 -12.29 15.33 25.54
N SER A 191 -11.90 16.12 26.55
CA SER A 191 -12.22 15.82 27.95
C SER A 191 -13.73 15.67 28.15
N SER A 192 -14.52 16.61 27.61
CA SER A 192 -15.97 16.58 27.69
C SER A 192 -16.62 15.40 26.93
N LEU A 193 -16.05 14.98 25.79
CA LEU A 193 -16.53 13.91 24.92
C LEU A 193 -15.96 12.53 25.25
N GLY A 194 -14.95 12.43 26.12
CA GLY A 194 -14.25 11.17 26.40
C GLY A 194 -15.15 10.06 26.94
N ASN A 195 -16.15 10.37 27.76
CA ASN A 195 -17.13 9.40 28.22
C ASN A 195 -18.01 8.92 27.07
N LEU A 196 -18.43 9.81 26.15
CA LEU A 196 -19.24 9.46 24.98
C LEU A 196 -18.44 8.58 24.00
N LEU A 197 -17.15 8.89 23.79
CA LEU A 197 -16.25 8.06 23.01
C LEU A 197 -16.17 6.65 23.58
N ALA A 198 -15.94 6.55 24.90
CA ALA A 198 -15.86 5.28 25.60
C ALA A 198 -17.15 4.46 25.52
N GLU A 199 -18.32 5.09 25.69
CA GLU A 199 -19.63 4.44 25.56
C GLU A 199 -19.89 3.99 24.14
N THR A 200 -19.60 4.83 23.15
CA THR A 200 -19.74 4.49 21.72
C THR A 200 -18.92 3.26 21.38
N MET A 201 -17.67 3.20 21.79
CA MET A 201 -16.80 2.05 21.55
C MET A 201 -17.22 0.80 22.33
N LYS A 202 -17.72 0.93 23.57
CA LYS A 202 -18.27 -0.19 24.35
C LYS A 202 -19.54 -0.79 23.74
N ASN A 203 -20.34 0.01 23.04
CA ASN A 203 -21.50 -0.48 22.30
C ASN A 203 -21.09 -1.31 21.06
N MET A 204 -19.88 -1.08 20.53
CA MET A 204 -19.35 -1.80 19.37
C MET A 204 -18.56 -3.06 19.78
N THR A 205 -17.93 -3.07 20.96
CA THR A 205 -17.19 -4.22 21.47
C THR A 205 -17.25 -4.30 23.01
N SER A 206 -17.55 -5.49 23.53
CA SER A 206 -17.66 -5.72 24.98
C SER A 206 -16.30 -5.74 25.70
N ASN A 207 -15.20 -5.83 24.97
CA ASN A 207 -13.86 -5.95 25.55
C ASN A 207 -12.95 -4.82 25.06
N PHE A 208 -13.25 -3.62 25.52
CA PHE A 208 -12.61 -2.38 25.15
C PHE A 208 -11.61 -1.89 26.22
N ARG A 209 -10.46 -1.34 25.76
CA ARG A 209 -9.52 -0.58 26.57
C ARG A 209 -9.23 0.76 25.92
N LEU A 210 -9.07 1.79 26.75
CA LEU A 210 -8.75 3.15 26.31
C LEU A 210 -7.49 3.63 27.04
N GLY A 211 -6.60 4.31 26.33
CA GLY A 211 -5.38 4.94 26.86
C GLY A 211 -5.21 6.34 26.27
N PHE A 212 -4.35 7.14 26.88
CA PHE A 212 -4.10 8.51 26.50
C PHE A 212 -2.62 8.87 26.58
N GLY A 213 -2.13 9.53 25.56
CA GLY A 213 -0.82 10.16 25.50
C GLY A 213 -0.86 11.46 24.72
N SER A 214 0.15 12.27 24.91
CA SER A 214 0.26 13.55 24.23
C SER A 214 1.68 13.81 23.74
N PHE A 215 1.81 14.76 22.84
CA PHE A 215 3.10 15.21 22.33
C PHE A 215 3.09 16.72 22.06
N VAL A 216 4.27 17.26 21.98
CA VAL A 216 4.56 18.59 21.47
C VAL A 216 5.74 18.45 20.51
N ASP A 217 6.96 18.81 20.93
CA ASP A 217 8.12 18.66 20.06
C ASP A 217 9.43 18.49 20.83
N LYS A 218 10.54 18.26 20.13
CA LYS A 218 11.87 18.13 20.69
C LYS A 218 12.30 19.43 21.40
N VAL A 219 12.70 19.28 22.66
CA VAL A 219 13.09 20.44 23.52
C VAL A 219 14.49 20.94 23.16
N VAL A 220 14.64 21.46 21.96
CA VAL A 220 15.89 22.01 21.41
C VAL A 220 15.58 23.06 20.33
N MET A 221 16.45 24.06 20.19
CA MET A 221 16.34 25.01 19.07
C MET A 221 16.54 24.26 17.73
N PRO A 222 15.77 24.58 16.64
CA PRO A 222 14.83 25.71 16.52
C PRO A 222 13.39 25.41 16.97
N TYR A 223 13.04 24.18 17.35
CA TYR A 223 11.67 23.75 17.63
C TYR A 223 11.12 24.36 18.90
N VAL A 224 11.92 24.41 19.97
CA VAL A 224 11.54 24.93 21.27
C VAL A 224 12.56 25.98 21.75
N SER A 225 12.07 27.04 22.41
CA SER A 225 12.93 28.07 22.98
C SER A 225 13.72 27.53 24.16
N ILE A 226 15.04 27.74 24.15
CA ILE A 226 15.95 27.35 25.24
C ILE A 226 16.12 28.42 26.32
N LEU A 227 15.37 29.54 26.25
CA LEU A 227 15.35 30.54 27.28
C LEU A 227 14.81 29.94 28.59
N PRO A 228 15.46 30.11 29.76
CA PRO A 228 15.08 29.45 31.02
C PRO A 228 13.61 29.68 31.41
N GLN A 229 13.08 30.87 31.16
CA GLN A 229 11.66 31.17 31.43
C GLN A 229 10.74 30.40 30.49
N LYS A 230 11.10 30.29 29.19
CA LYS A 230 10.32 29.60 28.19
C LYS A 230 10.41 28.06 28.25
N LEU A 231 11.46 27.54 28.89
CA LEU A 231 11.55 26.11 29.21
C LEU A 231 10.63 25.71 30.38
N ILE A 232 10.18 26.68 31.20
CA ILE A 232 9.23 26.44 32.29
C ILE A 232 7.80 26.74 31.79
N GLU A 233 7.62 27.89 31.12
CA GLU A 233 6.34 28.40 30.67
C GLU A 233 6.50 29.01 29.28
N PRO A 234 6.38 28.19 28.21
CA PRO A 234 6.59 28.65 26.83
C PRO A 234 5.51 29.67 26.36
N CYS A 235 4.31 29.60 26.92
CA CYS A 235 3.15 30.46 26.64
C CYS A 235 2.33 30.63 27.93
N ASP A 236 1.33 31.54 27.90
CA ASP A 236 0.45 31.79 29.05
C ASP A 236 -0.33 30.52 29.40
N GLU A 237 -0.31 30.10 30.65
CA GLU A 237 -0.93 28.88 31.17
C GLU A 237 -0.39 27.56 30.55
N CYS A 238 0.80 27.59 29.99
CA CYS A 238 1.45 26.43 29.39
C CYS A 238 2.37 25.70 30.39
N VAL A 239 2.43 24.37 30.25
CA VAL A 239 3.45 23.59 30.96
C VAL A 239 4.77 23.56 30.18
N ALA A 240 5.84 23.14 30.83
CA ALA A 240 7.14 22.94 30.18
C ALA A 240 7.03 22.06 28.94
N PRO A 241 7.73 22.38 27.83
CA PRO A 241 7.66 21.61 26.61
C PRO A 241 8.27 20.21 26.77
N TYR A 242 7.76 19.25 26.00
CA TYR A 242 8.20 17.85 26.02
C TYR A 242 7.97 17.20 24.64
N GLY A 243 8.70 16.11 24.36
CA GLY A 243 8.51 15.39 23.10
C GLY A 243 7.25 14.53 23.08
N PHE A 244 7.17 13.56 23.99
CA PHE A 244 6.01 12.68 24.16
C PHE A 244 5.83 12.29 25.61
N MET A 245 4.57 12.14 26.03
CA MET A 245 4.19 11.68 27.37
C MET A 245 3.01 10.70 27.31
N ASN A 246 3.18 9.54 27.96
CA ASN A 246 2.12 8.57 28.18
C ASN A 246 1.41 8.89 29.50
N HIS A 247 0.25 9.53 29.46
CA HIS A 247 -0.52 9.93 30.64
C HIS A 247 -1.30 8.75 31.24
N MET A 248 -1.88 7.91 30.38
CA MET A 248 -2.73 6.82 30.81
C MET A 248 -2.47 5.59 29.92
N PRO A 249 -1.84 4.53 30.46
CA PRO A 249 -1.78 3.25 29.77
C PRO A 249 -3.17 2.67 29.50
N LEU A 250 -3.27 1.81 28.49
CA LEU A 250 -4.51 1.15 28.09
C LEU A 250 -5.22 0.44 29.25
N ASN A 251 -6.37 0.95 29.66
CA ASN A 251 -7.13 0.48 30.81
C ASN A 251 -8.61 0.17 30.44
N ARG A 252 -9.23 -0.73 31.19
CA ARG A 252 -10.67 -1.02 31.10
C ARG A 252 -11.53 0.05 31.75
N ASP A 253 -11.01 0.73 32.78
CA ASP A 253 -11.67 1.88 33.40
C ASP A 253 -11.53 3.12 32.53
N THR A 254 -12.45 3.30 31.64
CA THR A 254 -12.49 4.38 30.67
C THR A 254 -12.89 5.73 31.28
N LYS A 255 -13.40 5.77 32.52
CA LYS A 255 -13.77 7.02 33.19
C LYS A 255 -12.53 7.86 33.52
N MET A 256 -11.39 7.20 33.74
CA MET A 256 -10.12 7.88 33.98
C MET A 256 -9.66 8.70 32.76
N PHE A 257 -10.09 8.33 31.56
CA PHE A 257 -9.64 9.02 30.34
C PHE A 257 -10.00 10.51 30.36
N SER A 258 -11.26 10.88 30.59
CA SER A 258 -11.66 12.28 30.66
C SER A 258 -10.91 13.06 31.74
N VAL A 259 -10.65 12.42 32.88
CA VAL A 259 -9.91 13.02 34.00
C VAL A 259 -8.43 13.27 33.63
N GLU A 260 -7.79 12.30 32.95
CA GLU A 260 -6.38 12.47 32.55
C GLU A 260 -6.23 13.46 31.38
N VAL A 261 -7.20 13.53 30.46
CA VAL A 261 -7.23 14.58 29.43
C VAL A 261 -7.43 15.96 30.05
N GLU A 262 -8.33 16.10 31.03
CA GLU A 262 -8.58 17.37 31.74
C GLU A 262 -7.33 17.85 32.50
N LYS A 263 -6.59 16.93 33.14
CA LYS A 263 -5.34 17.25 33.87
C LYS A 263 -4.18 17.61 32.95
N ALA A 264 -4.18 17.12 31.72
CA ALA A 264 -3.12 17.41 30.77
C ALA A 264 -3.23 18.88 30.33
N ASN A 265 -2.12 19.61 30.43
CA ASN A 265 -2.06 21.01 30.02
C ASN A 265 -1.31 21.14 28.69
N VAL A 266 -1.69 22.16 27.92
CA VAL A 266 -1.02 22.50 26.67
C VAL A 266 0.36 23.07 26.92
N SER A 267 1.22 22.96 25.94
CA SER A 267 2.55 23.55 25.91
C SER A 267 2.76 24.32 24.61
N GLY A 268 3.96 24.84 24.39
CA GLY A 268 4.26 25.60 23.17
C GLY A 268 5.63 25.26 22.60
N ASN A 269 5.72 25.34 21.30
CA ASN A 269 6.93 25.27 20.49
C ASN A 269 7.11 26.56 19.68
N LEU A 270 8.05 26.59 18.73
CA LEU A 270 8.39 27.80 17.95
C LEU A 270 8.03 27.68 16.47
N ASP A 271 7.88 26.53 15.94
CA ASP A 271 7.59 26.26 14.52
C ASP A 271 6.24 25.56 14.34
N ALA A 272 5.82 25.43 13.10
CA ALA A 272 4.48 24.94 12.79
C ALA A 272 4.36 23.41 12.69
N PRO A 273 5.37 22.64 12.24
CA PRO A 273 5.35 21.18 12.38
C PRO A 273 5.57 20.76 13.82
N GLU A 274 5.01 19.62 14.20
CA GLU A 274 5.10 19.06 15.56
C GLU A 274 5.85 17.73 15.60
N GLY A 275 6.27 17.30 16.79
CA GLY A 275 7.02 16.08 17.04
C GLY A 275 6.19 14.79 17.00
N GLY A 276 5.08 14.77 16.27
CA GLY A 276 4.12 13.68 16.25
C GLY A 276 4.70 12.33 15.84
N PHE A 277 5.70 12.28 14.98
CA PHE A 277 6.32 11.01 14.55
C PHE A 277 7.11 10.33 15.66
N ASP A 278 7.80 11.08 16.52
CA ASP A 278 8.43 10.53 17.73
C ASP A 278 7.38 9.88 18.64
N ALA A 279 6.25 10.56 18.83
CA ALA A 279 5.16 10.08 19.67
C ALA A 279 4.50 8.83 19.09
N ILE A 280 4.22 8.80 17.79
CA ILE A 280 3.69 7.62 17.08
C ILE A 280 4.67 6.44 17.26
N MET A 281 5.97 6.65 17.07
CA MET A 281 6.97 5.59 17.24
C MET A 281 6.93 5.04 18.67
N GLN A 282 6.99 5.88 19.68
CA GLN A 282 7.00 5.43 21.08
C GLN A 282 5.67 4.73 21.45
N ALA A 283 4.53 5.26 21.01
CA ALA A 283 3.23 4.62 21.22
C ALA A 283 3.16 3.21 20.61
N ILE A 284 3.82 2.98 19.49
CA ILE A 284 3.86 1.67 18.81
C ILE A 284 4.82 0.70 19.50
N VAL A 285 6.07 1.13 19.76
CA VAL A 285 7.13 0.21 20.18
C VAL A 285 7.13 -0.08 21.67
N CYS A 286 6.61 0.82 22.50
CA CYS A 286 6.56 0.66 23.98
C CYS A 286 5.36 -0.20 24.40
N ARG A 287 5.26 -1.43 23.91
CA ARG A 287 4.09 -2.30 24.08
C ARG A 287 3.65 -2.49 25.53
N GLU A 288 4.59 -2.71 26.44
CA GLU A 288 4.32 -2.94 27.86
C GLU A 288 3.91 -1.66 28.59
N LYS A 289 4.59 -0.54 28.32
CA LYS A 289 4.29 0.76 28.93
C LYS A 289 2.92 1.30 28.48
N ILE A 290 2.59 1.14 27.20
CA ILE A 290 1.28 1.52 26.66
C ILE A 290 0.20 0.50 27.04
N GLY A 291 0.56 -0.79 27.18
CA GLY A 291 -0.35 -1.85 27.62
C GLY A 291 -1.08 -2.54 26.48
N TRP A 292 -0.52 -2.58 25.25
CA TRP A 292 -1.10 -3.27 24.11
C TRP A 292 -1.26 -4.77 24.34
N ARG A 293 -2.49 -5.30 24.16
CA ARG A 293 -2.76 -6.74 24.23
C ARG A 293 -2.30 -7.43 22.97
N GLU A 294 -1.78 -8.65 23.09
CA GLU A 294 -1.32 -9.44 21.95
C GLU A 294 -2.44 -9.79 20.98
N LYS A 295 -3.57 -10.24 21.51
CA LYS A 295 -4.77 -10.54 20.74
C LYS A 295 -5.84 -9.46 20.99
N ALA A 296 -5.70 -8.37 20.26
CA ALA A 296 -6.66 -7.28 20.18
C ALA A 296 -6.46 -6.54 18.86
N ARG A 297 -7.52 -5.91 18.36
CA ARG A 297 -7.38 -4.88 17.34
C ARG A 297 -6.82 -3.64 18.02
N ARG A 298 -5.66 -3.21 17.58
CA ARG A 298 -4.93 -2.08 18.14
C ARG A 298 -5.16 -0.85 17.28
N LEU A 299 -5.76 0.17 17.87
CA LEU A 299 -6.07 1.43 17.21
C LEU A 299 -5.29 2.56 17.87
N LEU A 300 -4.50 3.26 17.10
CA LEU A 300 -3.82 4.49 17.48
C LEU A 300 -4.55 5.65 16.82
N VAL A 301 -5.29 6.44 17.59
CA VAL A 301 -5.90 7.70 17.12
C VAL A 301 -4.88 8.80 17.33
N PHE A 302 -4.49 9.46 16.27
CA PHE A 302 -3.54 10.58 16.28
C PHE A 302 -4.27 11.86 15.89
N SER A 303 -4.38 12.83 16.79
CA SER A 303 -5.07 14.10 16.54
C SER A 303 -4.13 15.28 16.57
N THR A 304 -4.21 16.17 15.58
CA THR A 304 -3.40 17.38 15.44
C THR A 304 -4.03 18.36 14.44
N ASP A 305 -3.75 19.64 14.61
CA ASP A 305 -4.01 20.71 13.64
C ASP A 305 -2.75 21.12 12.86
N ALA A 306 -1.61 20.45 13.11
CA ALA A 306 -0.29 20.81 12.58
C ALA A 306 0.27 19.80 11.58
N GLY A 307 1.38 20.15 10.92
CA GLY A 307 2.22 19.22 10.16
C GLY A 307 3.09 18.37 11.09
N PHE A 308 3.99 17.60 10.52
CA PHE A 308 4.88 16.72 11.29
C PHE A 308 6.32 16.87 10.84
N HIS A 309 7.25 16.73 11.80
CA HIS A 309 8.66 16.51 11.53
C HIS A 309 8.94 15.04 11.20
N TYR A 310 9.93 14.80 10.37
CA TYR A 310 10.38 13.46 9.96
C TYR A 310 11.91 13.36 9.89
N ALA A 311 12.42 12.17 9.63
CA ALA A 311 13.86 11.90 9.60
C ALA A 311 14.64 12.88 8.72
N GLY A 312 15.65 13.49 9.31
CA GLY A 312 16.48 14.53 8.75
C GLY A 312 16.24 15.92 9.35
N ASP A 313 15.02 16.20 9.82
CA ASP A 313 14.69 17.50 10.41
C ASP A 313 15.46 17.73 11.73
N GLY A 314 15.67 16.69 12.54
CA GLY A 314 16.44 16.79 13.79
C GLY A 314 17.84 17.39 13.62
N LYS A 315 18.40 17.34 12.42
CA LYS A 315 19.69 17.98 12.09
C LYS A 315 19.67 19.48 12.27
N LEU A 316 18.53 20.13 12.10
CA LEU A 316 18.35 21.56 12.38
C LEU A 316 18.58 21.89 13.85
N GLY A 317 18.24 20.96 14.76
CA GLY A 317 18.52 21.03 16.19
C GLY A 317 19.87 20.40 16.59
N GLY A 318 20.74 20.03 15.64
CA GLY A 318 22.01 19.36 15.89
C GLY A 318 21.88 17.87 16.24
N ILE A 319 20.71 17.28 16.09
CA ILE A 319 20.44 15.87 16.38
C ILE A 319 20.67 15.05 15.12
N VAL A 320 21.78 14.32 15.09
CA VAL A 320 22.22 13.55 13.89
C VAL A 320 22.10 12.04 14.07
N LYS A 321 21.91 11.54 15.31
CA LYS A 321 21.72 10.11 15.56
C LYS A 321 20.35 9.69 15.03
N PRO A 322 20.27 8.72 14.11
CA PRO A 322 18.98 8.24 13.62
C PRO A 322 18.11 7.66 14.74
N ASN A 323 16.79 7.70 14.58
CA ASN A 323 15.85 7.01 15.44
C ASN A 323 16.08 5.49 15.34
N ASP A 324 16.24 4.81 16.48
CA ASP A 324 16.50 3.37 16.52
C ASP A 324 15.22 2.52 16.47
N GLY A 325 14.05 3.15 16.64
CA GLY A 325 12.76 2.46 16.66
C GLY A 325 12.58 1.57 17.90
N GLU A 326 13.25 1.86 19.02
CA GLU A 326 13.12 1.16 20.28
C GLU A 326 12.37 1.99 21.32
N CYS A 327 11.91 1.33 22.38
CA CYS A 327 11.15 1.99 23.45
C CYS A 327 12.05 2.75 24.42
N HIS A 328 11.78 4.04 24.61
CA HIS A 328 12.51 4.92 25.52
C HIS A 328 11.59 5.76 26.41
N ILE A 329 10.48 5.17 26.87
CA ILE A 329 9.59 5.80 27.86
C ILE A 329 10.07 5.42 29.26
N ASP A 330 10.27 6.43 30.12
CA ASP A 330 10.63 6.23 31.53
C ASP A 330 9.43 5.80 32.40
N GLU A 331 9.64 5.69 33.72
CA GLU A 331 8.57 5.31 34.65
C GLU A 331 7.53 6.43 34.86
N SER A 332 7.86 7.67 34.54
CA SER A 332 6.93 8.80 34.59
C SER A 332 6.12 9.00 33.30
N GLY A 333 6.37 8.20 32.27
CA GLY A 333 5.68 8.24 30.98
C GLY A 333 6.35 9.13 29.94
N HIS A 334 7.49 9.78 30.24
CA HIS A 334 8.18 10.68 29.31
C HIS A 334 9.10 9.96 28.33
N TYR A 335 9.14 10.42 27.09
CA TYR A 335 10.13 10.02 26.10
C TYR A 335 11.47 10.67 26.37
N THR A 336 12.45 9.87 26.75
CA THR A 336 13.77 10.33 27.24
C THR A 336 14.76 10.63 26.13
N HIS A 337 14.55 10.14 24.93
CA HIS A 337 15.50 10.26 23.80
C HIS A 337 15.11 11.34 22.77
N SER A 338 14.13 12.15 23.06
CA SER A 338 13.62 13.22 22.19
C SER A 338 14.73 14.16 21.67
N THR A 339 15.71 14.53 22.53
CA THR A 339 16.80 15.43 22.17
C THR A 339 18.08 14.73 21.73
N THR A 340 18.11 13.40 21.70
CA THR A 340 19.31 12.61 21.35
C THR A 340 19.19 11.83 20.06
N GLN A 341 17.97 11.56 19.59
CA GLN A 341 17.69 10.86 18.35
C GLN A 341 16.86 11.75 17.42
N ASP A 342 17.12 11.63 16.11
CA ASP A 342 16.34 12.28 15.05
C ASP A 342 14.90 11.74 15.05
N TYR A 343 14.00 12.42 14.35
CA TYR A 343 12.65 11.91 14.12
C TYR A 343 12.70 10.62 13.29
N PRO A 344 11.75 9.71 13.46
CA PRO A 344 11.67 8.52 12.61
C PRO A 344 11.22 8.88 11.19
N SER A 345 11.64 8.06 10.23
CA SER A 345 11.14 8.15 8.85
C SER A 345 9.77 7.49 8.70
N VAL A 346 9.03 7.86 7.65
CA VAL A 346 7.77 7.21 7.28
C VAL A 346 7.95 5.70 7.11
N SER A 347 9.07 5.28 6.51
CA SER A 347 9.40 3.86 6.31
C SER A 347 9.61 3.11 7.62
N GLN A 348 10.27 3.74 8.61
CA GLN A 348 10.46 3.16 9.94
C GLN A 348 9.10 3.01 10.66
N ILE A 349 8.25 4.04 10.61
CA ILE A 349 6.91 3.98 11.19
C ILE A 349 6.10 2.87 10.52
N ASN A 350 6.07 2.81 9.18
CA ASN A 350 5.37 1.77 8.44
C ASN A 350 5.85 0.36 8.81
N TRP A 351 7.17 0.18 8.95
CA TRP A 351 7.73 -1.10 9.37
C TRP A 351 7.30 -1.50 10.79
N LYS A 352 7.34 -0.57 11.76
CA LYS A 352 6.91 -0.82 13.14
C LYS A 352 5.40 -1.00 13.27
N VAL A 353 4.60 -0.30 12.47
CA VAL A 353 3.14 -0.49 12.35
C VAL A 353 2.82 -1.92 11.92
N LYS A 354 3.47 -2.41 10.85
CA LYS A 354 3.34 -3.80 10.38
C LYS A 354 3.75 -4.81 11.44
N GLN A 355 4.93 -4.62 12.04
CA GLN A 355 5.48 -5.52 13.05
C GLN A 355 4.57 -5.65 14.28
N ASN A 356 3.86 -4.58 14.64
CA ASN A 356 3.00 -4.53 15.81
C ASN A 356 1.51 -4.65 15.48
N SER A 357 1.13 -4.81 14.22
CA SER A 357 -0.26 -4.93 13.76
C SER A 357 -1.15 -3.83 14.34
N ILE A 358 -0.77 -2.57 14.17
CA ILE A 358 -1.49 -1.40 14.65
C ILE A 358 -2.18 -0.70 13.47
N ASN A 359 -3.42 -0.29 13.66
CA ASN A 359 -4.10 0.62 12.74
C ASN A 359 -3.97 2.06 13.26
N ILE A 360 -3.60 3.00 12.40
CA ILE A 360 -3.52 4.42 12.77
C ILE A 360 -4.71 5.16 12.14
N ILE A 361 -5.38 5.99 12.95
CA ILE A 361 -6.42 6.92 12.51
C ILE A 361 -5.87 8.33 12.68
N PHE A 362 -5.53 8.99 11.57
CA PHE A 362 -5.15 10.39 11.57
C PHE A 362 -6.41 11.26 11.59
N ALA A 363 -6.72 11.85 12.74
CA ALA A 363 -7.80 12.80 12.93
C ALA A 363 -7.21 14.22 12.85
N VAL A 364 -7.32 14.89 11.72
CA VAL A 364 -6.60 16.13 11.45
C VAL A 364 -7.53 17.20 10.87
N THR A 365 -7.21 18.46 11.10
CA THR A 365 -7.98 19.59 10.57
C THR A 365 -7.97 19.60 9.03
N TYR A 366 -8.98 20.24 8.45
CA TYR A 366 -9.21 20.23 7.01
C TYR A 366 -8.00 20.72 6.19
N ASP A 367 -7.29 21.74 6.66
CA ASP A 367 -6.12 22.31 5.98
C ASP A 367 -4.90 21.35 5.94
N LYS A 368 -4.81 20.40 6.85
CA LYS A 368 -3.76 19.37 6.91
C LYS A 368 -4.19 18.03 6.32
N TYR A 369 -5.49 17.82 6.09
CA TYR A 369 -6.03 16.54 5.66
C TYR A 369 -5.33 15.97 4.42
N SER A 370 -5.08 16.79 3.40
CA SER A 370 -4.46 16.30 2.16
C SER A 370 -3.04 15.72 2.34
N VAL A 371 -2.29 16.22 3.34
CA VAL A 371 -0.95 15.71 3.66
C VAL A 371 -1.05 14.37 4.38
N TYR A 372 -1.92 14.28 5.38
CA TYR A 372 -2.11 13.04 6.13
C TYR A 372 -2.86 11.96 5.35
N GLU A 373 -3.70 12.32 4.41
CA GLU A 373 -4.30 11.39 3.46
C GLU A 373 -3.23 10.71 2.60
N LYS A 374 -2.29 11.49 2.04
CA LYS A 374 -1.11 10.94 1.33
C LYS A 374 -0.23 10.12 2.24
N LEU A 375 0.02 10.56 3.48
CA LEU A 375 0.77 9.81 4.47
C LEU A 375 0.12 8.44 4.74
N SER A 376 -1.21 8.41 4.88
CA SER A 376 -1.95 7.17 5.12
C SER A 376 -1.81 6.14 3.99
N GLN A 377 -1.56 6.59 2.75
CA GLN A 377 -1.29 5.68 1.62
C GLN A 377 0.09 4.99 1.71
N HIS A 378 1.02 5.57 2.48
CA HIS A 378 2.38 5.03 2.68
C HIS A 378 2.54 4.21 3.97
N ILE A 379 1.59 4.30 4.89
CA ILE A 379 1.60 3.55 6.16
C ILE A 379 0.47 2.52 6.12
N GLU A 380 0.82 1.24 6.14
CA GLU A 380 -0.13 0.13 6.06
C GLU A 380 -1.14 0.16 7.22
N GLY A 381 -2.42 0.01 6.90
CA GLY A 381 -3.47 -0.03 7.91
C GLY A 381 -3.77 1.32 8.55
N SER A 382 -3.36 2.43 7.92
CA SER A 382 -3.68 3.77 8.39
C SER A 382 -4.79 4.41 7.54
N PHE A 383 -5.51 5.34 8.18
CA PHE A 383 -6.65 6.05 7.61
C PHE A 383 -6.58 7.51 8.04
N ALA A 384 -7.07 8.41 7.21
CA ALA A 384 -7.20 9.82 7.55
C ALA A 384 -8.68 10.23 7.59
N GLY A 385 -9.00 11.11 8.51
CA GLY A 385 -10.33 11.70 8.65
C GLY A 385 -10.26 13.17 9.04
N VAL A 386 -11.21 13.98 8.56
CA VAL A 386 -11.26 15.42 8.84
C VAL A 386 -11.80 15.64 10.24
N LEU A 387 -11.00 16.27 11.09
CA LEU A 387 -11.39 16.75 12.41
C LEU A 387 -11.98 18.17 12.27
N SER A 388 -13.09 18.43 12.95
CA SER A 388 -13.59 19.80 13.04
C SER A 388 -12.64 20.66 13.88
N ASN A 389 -12.62 21.96 13.63
CA ASN A 389 -11.69 22.89 14.29
C ASN A 389 -11.81 22.92 15.82
N ASP A 390 -12.90 22.42 16.38
CA ASP A 390 -13.16 22.30 17.81
C ASP A 390 -13.20 20.85 18.29
N SER A 391 -12.73 19.89 17.50
CA SER A 391 -12.78 18.45 17.76
C SER A 391 -14.15 17.87 18.10
N SER A 392 -15.24 18.59 17.82
CA SER A 392 -16.60 18.15 18.19
C SER A 392 -17.05 16.87 17.51
N ASN A 393 -16.52 16.55 16.34
CA ASN A 393 -16.84 15.35 15.55
C ASN A 393 -15.96 14.12 15.84
N ILE A 394 -15.05 14.20 16.82
CA ILE A 394 -14.06 13.13 17.06
C ILE A 394 -14.68 11.76 17.32
N VAL A 395 -15.79 11.72 18.06
CA VAL A 395 -16.48 10.46 18.39
C VAL A 395 -17.03 9.78 17.15
N GLU A 396 -17.67 10.57 16.26
CA GLU A 396 -18.21 10.08 15.00
C GLU A 396 -17.09 9.67 14.04
N LEU A 397 -16.03 10.48 13.94
CA LEU A 397 -14.85 10.18 13.13
C LEU A 397 -14.22 8.83 13.53
N VAL A 398 -13.95 8.62 14.82
CA VAL A 398 -13.37 7.36 15.31
C VAL A 398 -14.32 6.18 15.04
N LYS A 399 -15.62 6.34 15.27
CA LYS A 399 -16.63 5.33 14.97
C LYS A 399 -16.64 4.95 13.49
N ASP A 400 -16.64 5.95 12.62
CA ASP A 400 -16.70 5.73 11.17
C ASP A 400 -15.44 5.06 10.64
N GLN A 401 -14.27 5.50 11.08
CA GLN A 401 -13.00 4.85 10.71
C GLN A 401 -12.92 3.43 11.27
N TYR A 402 -13.35 3.19 12.50
CA TYR A 402 -13.45 1.84 13.07
C TYR A 402 -14.37 0.94 12.24
N ASN A 403 -15.53 1.43 11.83
CA ASN A 403 -16.45 0.70 10.97
C ASN A 403 -15.81 0.34 9.63
N LYS A 404 -15.12 1.29 8.97
CA LYS A 404 -14.36 1.02 7.74
C LYS A 404 -13.30 -0.06 7.95
N ILE A 405 -12.52 0.06 9.04
CA ILE A 405 -11.49 -0.93 9.41
C ILE A 405 -12.09 -2.32 9.62
N THR A 406 -13.25 -2.42 10.27
CA THR A 406 -13.89 -3.70 10.57
C THR A 406 -14.68 -4.28 9.39
N GLN A 407 -15.14 -3.44 8.49
CA GLN A 407 -15.84 -3.87 7.28
C GLN A 407 -14.91 -4.20 6.11
N THR A 408 -13.61 -4.09 6.31
CA THR A 408 -12.59 -4.35 5.29
C THR A 408 -11.61 -5.42 5.77
N VAL A 409 -11.22 -6.33 4.90
CA VAL A 409 -10.03 -7.17 5.07
C VAL A 409 -9.09 -6.97 3.90
N GLU A 410 -7.85 -6.68 4.20
CA GLU A 410 -6.77 -6.61 3.23
C GLU A 410 -5.69 -7.63 3.61
N MET A 411 -5.38 -8.56 2.69
CA MET A 411 -4.33 -9.56 2.88
C MET A 411 -3.00 -9.03 2.35
N ARG A 412 -1.97 -9.20 3.15
CA ARG A 412 -0.59 -8.86 2.81
C ARG A 412 0.34 -10.02 3.16
N ASP A 413 1.55 -9.96 2.65
CA ASP A 413 2.61 -10.93 2.98
C ASP A 413 3.92 -10.24 3.34
N THR A 414 4.78 -11.01 4.00
CA THR A 414 6.14 -10.58 4.37
C THR A 414 7.21 -11.11 3.42
N SER A 415 6.83 -11.61 2.23
CA SER A 415 7.79 -12.09 1.26
C SER A 415 8.65 -10.93 0.75
N SER A 416 9.94 -10.97 1.06
CA SER A 416 10.91 -9.96 0.60
C SER A 416 11.69 -10.41 -0.62
N SER A 417 11.45 -11.65 -1.08
CA SER A 417 12.20 -12.28 -2.15
C SER A 417 11.67 -11.88 -3.52
N SER A 418 12.52 -11.33 -4.37
CA SER A 418 12.23 -11.12 -5.79
C SER A 418 12.01 -12.42 -6.57
N HIS A 419 12.37 -13.57 -5.96
CA HIS A 419 12.29 -14.89 -6.56
C HIS A 419 10.91 -15.56 -6.44
N VAL A 420 10.04 -15.05 -5.56
CA VAL A 420 8.69 -15.59 -5.33
C VAL A 420 7.65 -14.48 -5.51
N LYS A 421 6.66 -14.72 -6.36
CA LYS A 421 5.53 -13.82 -6.57
C LYS A 421 4.31 -14.36 -5.87
N VAL A 422 3.63 -13.52 -5.10
CA VAL A 422 2.36 -13.81 -4.42
C VAL A 422 1.25 -13.01 -5.08
N ASN A 423 0.23 -13.68 -5.57
CA ASN A 423 -0.97 -13.07 -6.13
C ASN A 423 -2.19 -13.49 -5.30
N TYR A 424 -3.15 -12.59 -5.16
CA TYR A 424 -4.36 -12.83 -4.39
C TYR A 424 -5.58 -12.77 -5.28
N TYR A 425 -6.54 -13.68 -5.04
CA TYR A 425 -7.83 -13.73 -5.70
C TYR A 425 -8.90 -13.97 -4.65
N SER A 426 -10.05 -13.34 -4.77
CA SER A 426 -11.21 -13.58 -3.92
C SER A 426 -12.50 -13.33 -4.68
N ASP A 427 -13.57 -13.96 -4.27
CA ASP A 427 -14.94 -13.66 -4.69
C ASP A 427 -15.57 -12.58 -3.79
N CYS A 428 -14.90 -12.20 -2.69
CA CYS A 428 -15.40 -11.25 -1.68
C CYS A 428 -16.87 -11.52 -1.26
N ASN A 429 -17.31 -12.78 -1.25
CA ASN A 429 -18.69 -13.22 -1.05
C ASN A 429 -19.67 -12.71 -2.12
N ASP A 430 -19.23 -12.46 -3.36
CA ASP A 430 -20.14 -12.19 -4.45
C ASP A 430 -21.01 -13.43 -4.70
N PRO A 431 -22.36 -13.28 -4.75
CA PRO A 431 -23.27 -14.39 -5.09
C PRO A 431 -23.00 -15.03 -6.46
N LYS A 432 -22.33 -14.34 -7.37
CA LYS A 432 -21.93 -14.86 -8.68
C LYS A 432 -20.69 -15.76 -8.63
N GLY A 433 -19.92 -15.73 -7.53
CA GLY A 433 -18.79 -16.63 -7.30
C GLY A 433 -17.60 -16.48 -8.25
N GLU A 434 -17.49 -15.38 -8.96
CA GLU A 434 -16.34 -15.11 -9.84
C GLU A 434 -15.13 -14.66 -9.01
N LEU A 435 -14.00 -15.35 -9.21
CA LEU A 435 -12.74 -14.99 -8.58
C LEU A 435 -12.12 -13.77 -9.28
N VAL A 436 -11.98 -12.69 -8.54
CA VAL A 436 -11.34 -11.46 -9.02
C VAL A 436 -9.94 -11.36 -8.41
N ALA A 437 -8.99 -10.83 -9.18
CA ALA A 437 -7.64 -10.54 -8.68
C ALA A 437 -7.70 -9.36 -7.69
N THR A 438 -7.75 -9.66 -6.41
CA THR A 438 -7.79 -8.69 -5.33
C THR A 438 -7.22 -9.27 -4.04
N ASN A 439 -6.48 -8.44 -3.30
CA ASN A 439 -6.05 -8.74 -1.94
C ASN A 439 -6.95 -8.08 -0.89
N LYS A 440 -7.98 -7.32 -1.31
CA LYS A 440 -8.85 -6.53 -0.44
C LYS A 440 -10.31 -6.82 -0.72
N CYS A 441 -11.09 -7.00 0.34
CA CYS A 441 -12.54 -7.13 0.29
C CYS A 441 -13.18 -6.14 1.25
N ASP A 442 -14.13 -5.35 0.77
CA ASP A 442 -14.87 -4.33 1.52
C ASP A 442 -16.31 -4.77 1.78
N GLY A 443 -17.00 -4.08 2.68
CA GLY A 443 -18.42 -4.35 3.00
C GLY A 443 -18.67 -5.63 3.79
N LEU A 444 -17.69 -6.10 4.56
CA LEU A 444 -17.79 -7.31 5.36
C LEU A 444 -18.85 -7.17 6.46
N LYS A 445 -19.62 -8.24 6.66
CA LYS A 445 -20.47 -8.40 7.84
C LYS A 445 -19.72 -9.21 8.89
N VAL A 446 -19.95 -8.89 10.14
CA VAL A 446 -19.41 -9.66 11.27
C VAL A 446 -19.87 -11.13 11.13
N ASP A 447 -18.96 -12.08 11.39
CA ASP A 447 -19.13 -13.54 11.21
C ASP A 447 -19.24 -14.03 9.75
N SER A 448 -19.07 -13.16 8.75
CA SER A 448 -18.93 -13.61 7.37
C SER A 448 -17.54 -14.22 7.14
N GLN A 449 -17.50 -15.36 6.45
CA GLN A 449 -16.26 -16.03 6.10
C GLN A 449 -15.88 -15.63 4.67
N ILE A 450 -14.69 -15.05 4.51
CA ILE A 450 -14.11 -14.70 3.22
C ILE A 450 -13.02 -15.70 2.88
N ARG A 451 -12.99 -16.15 1.63
CA ARG A 451 -11.95 -17.02 1.10
C ARG A 451 -11.06 -16.30 0.12
N PHE A 452 -9.78 -16.28 0.41
CA PHE A 452 -8.75 -15.87 -0.52
C PHE A 452 -8.08 -17.08 -1.13
N GLN A 453 -7.93 -17.07 -2.45
CA GLN A 453 -7.05 -17.98 -3.16
C GLN A 453 -5.71 -17.27 -3.35
N VAL A 454 -4.71 -17.75 -2.64
CA VAL A 454 -3.35 -17.19 -2.73
C VAL A 454 -2.54 -18.03 -3.70
N GLU A 455 -2.11 -17.43 -4.79
CA GLU A 455 -1.30 -18.05 -5.82
C GLU A 455 0.16 -17.69 -5.61
N LEU A 456 0.98 -18.71 -5.43
CA LEU A 456 2.42 -18.58 -5.26
C LEU A 456 3.13 -19.12 -6.50
N VAL A 457 4.06 -18.32 -7.03
CA VAL A 457 4.85 -18.65 -8.22
C VAL A 457 6.32 -18.39 -7.94
N ALA A 458 7.13 -19.44 -7.95
CA ALA A 458 8.58 -19.32 -7.95
C ALA A 458 9.08 -18.86 -9.31
N LYS A 459 9.76 -17.72 -9.38
CA LYS A 459 10.20 -17.08 -10.64
C LYS A 459 11.63 -17.48 -11.04
N SER A 460 12.50 -17.62 -10.06
CA SER A 460 13.89 -17.99 -10.27
C SER A 460 14.47 -18.58 -8.99
N CYS A 461 15.51 -19.38 -9.12
CA CYS A 461 16.24 -19.90 -7.99
C CYS A 461 17.23 -18.87 -7.44
N PRO A 462 17.24 -18.62 -6.12
CA PRO A 462 18.27 -17.82 -5.49
C PRO A 462 19.67 -18.44 -5.71
N PRO A 463 20.73 -17.62 -5.92
CA PRO A 463 22.10 -18.12 -6.10
C PRO A 463 22.64 -18.87 -4.87
N ASN A 464 22.19 -18.45 -3.67
CA ASN A 464 22.58 -19.11 -2.43
C ASN A 464 21.57 -20.23 -2.08
N ARG A 465 22.04 -21.45 -1.94
CA ARG A 465 21.22 -22.62 -1.59
C ARG A 465 20.49 -22.49 -0.26
N ASN A 466 21.03 -21.72 0.69
CA ASN A 466 20.36 -21.50 1.97
C ASN A 466 19.04 -20.73 1.80
N ASP A 467 18.91 -19.92 0.75
CA ASP A 467 17.74 -19.13 0.47
C ASP A 467 16.66 -19.91 -0.30
N TRP A 468 16.89 -21.18 -0.63
CA TRP A 468 15.87 -22.04 -1.22
C TRP A 468 14.81 -22.45 -0.21
N LYS A 469 15.14 -22.43 1.10
CA LYS A 469 14.19 -22.63 2.19
C LYS A 469 13.87 -21.29 2.84
N GLN A 470 12.66 -20.84 2.66
CA GLN A 470 12.18 -19.54 3.11
C GLN A 470 10.95 -19.69 4.00
N THR A 471 10.80 -18.79 4.96
CA THR A 471 9.60 -18.72 5.77
C THR A 471 9.07 -17.28 5.71
N PHE A 472 7.84 -17.13 5.32
CA PHE A 472 7.15 -15.84 5.30
C PHE A 472 5.71 -15.98 5.82
N LYS A 473 5.09 -14.86 6.12
CA LYS A 473 3.73 -14.82 6.65
C LYS A 473 2.79 -14.15 5.66
N ILE A 474 1.56 -14.67 5.60
CA ILE A 474 0.41 -14.02 4.96
C ILE A 474 -0.54 -13.63 6.09
N TYR A 475 -0.94 -12.34 6.15
CA TYR A 475 -1.68 -11.81 7.28
C TYR A 475 -2.74 -10.78 6.85
N PRO A 476 -3.87 -10.69 7.59
CA PRO A 476 -4.81 -9.58 7.44
C PRO A 476 -4.27 -8.34 8.14
N VAL A 477 -4.31 -7.19 7.47
CA VAL A 477 -3.80 -5.91 8.00
C VAL A 477 -4.49 -5.53 9.31
N GLY A 478 -3.71 -5.12 10.30
CA GLY A 478 -4.18 -4.66 11.61
C GLY A 478 -4.65 -5.76 12.56
N ILE A 479 -4.37 -7.04 12.26
CA ILE A 479 -4.69 -8.19 13.13
C ILE A 479 -3.42 -9.00 13.35
N ASN A 480 -3.14 -9.33 14.61
CA ASN A 480 -1.95 -10.12 14.98
C ASN A 480 -2.20 -11.62 14.85
N GLU A 481 -2.68 -12.05 13.68
CA GLU A 481 -2.81 -13.45 13.28
C GLU A 481 -2.30 -13.60 11.84
N SER A 482 -1.71 -14.76 11.53
CA SER A 482 -1.12 -14.97 10.20
C SER A 482 -1.07 -16.45 9.83
N LEU A 483 -1.06 -16.72 8.53
CA LEU A 483 -0.64 -17.97 7.95
C LEU A 483 0.89 -17.93 7.76
N THR A 484 1.61 -18.86 8.38
CA THR A 484 3.04 -19.07 8.15
C THR A 484 3.23 -20.05 7.00
N VAL A 485 3.90 -19.63 5.94
CA VAL A 485 4.27 -20.45 4.79
C VAL A 485 5.72 -20.86 4.92
N GLN A 486 5.97 -22.16 5.08
CA GLN A 486 7.29 -22.76 4.99
C GLN A 486 7.49 -23.20 3.54
N LEU A 487 8.31 -22.47 2.80
CA LEU A 487 8.52 -22.65 1.39
C LEU A 487 9.88 -23.30 1.13
N GLU A 488 9.89 -24.33 0.28
CA GLU A 488 11.09 -24.93 -0.31
C GLU A 488 11.03 -24.81 -1.84
N LEU A 489 12.05 -24.20 -2.44
CA LEU A 489 12.17 -24.06 -3.88
C LEU A 489 12.88 -25.29 -4.46
N LEU A 490 12.27 -25.94 -5.44
CA LEU A 490 12.83 -27.09 -6.14
C LEU A 490 13.79 -26.62 -7.25
N CYS A 491 15.05 -26.43 -6.88
CA CYS A 491 16.06 -25.82 -7.73
C CYS A 491 17.09 -26.81 -8.28
N ASP A 492 17.27 -27.97 -7.66
CA ASP A 492 18.22 -28.98 -8.10
C ASP A 492 17.58 -30.38 -8.09
N CYS A 493 18.30 -31.33 -8.70
CA CYS A 493 17.93 -32.72 -8.68
C CYS A 493 18.61 -33.45 -7.55
N PRO A 494 17.98 -34.47 -6.91
CA PRO A 494 18.63 -35.26 -5.88
C PRO A 494 19.96 -35.90 -6.35
N CYS A 495 20.04 -36.33 -7.62
CA CYS A 495 21.23 -36.94 -8.23
C CYS A 495 22.39 -35.95 -8.43
N GLU A 496 22.21 -34.66 -8.26
CA GLU A 496 23.29 -33.63 -8.27
C GLU A 496 23.91 -33.42 -6.89
N ASN A 497 23.42 -34.14 -5.86
CA ASN A 497 23.94 -34.03 -4.52
C ASN A 497 25.10 -35.01 -4.31
N ARG A 498 26.24 -34.59 -3.75
CA ARG A 498 27.42 -35.41 -3.45
C ARG A 498 27.14 -36.67 -2.62
N ASN A 499 26.07 -36.68 -1.85
CA ASN A 499 25.70 -37.83 -1.04
C ASN A 499 24.77 -38.82 -1.79
N HIS A 500 24.41 -38.52 -3.03
CA HIS A 500 23.56 -39.41 -3.82
C HIS A 500 24.37 -40.58 -4.41
N PRO A 501 23.85 -41.83 -4.44
CA PRO A 501 24.57 -42.99 -4.97
C PRO A 501 25.02 -42.85 -6.42
N GLU A 502 24.31 -42.07 -7.23
CA GLU A 502 24.62 -41.79 -8.63
C GLU A 502 25.61 -40.62 -8.83
N TYR A 503 26.11 -40.01 -7.74
CA TYR A 503 27.10 -38.94 -7.81
C TYR A 503 28.49 -39.53 -7.61
N ILE A 504 29.27 -39.68 -8.66
CA ILE A 504 30.58 -40.32 -8.65
C ILE A 504 31.62 -39.32 -9.19
N GLU A 505 32.52 -38.85 -8.34
CA GLU A 505 33.66 -38.01 -8.74
C GLU A 505 34.72 -38.89 -9.43
N GLU A 506 35.44 -38.38 -10.42
CA GLU A 506 36.45 -39.09 -11.21
C GLU A 506 35.93 -40.45 -11.72
N ALA A 507 34.73 -40.44 -12.31
CA ALA A 507 34.05 -41.66 -12.71
C ALA A 507 34.72 -42.33 -13.93
N ASP A 508 34.86 -43.67 -13.91
CA ASP A 508 35.34 -44.43 -15.06
C ASP A 508 34.54 -44.19 -16.34
N GLN A 509 33.20 -43.98 -16.20
CA GLN A 509 32.31 -43.67 -17.30
C GLN A 509 32.60 -42.31 -17.92
N CYS A 510 33.25 -41.40 -17.17
CA CYS A 510 33.68 -40.07 -17.59
C CYS A 510 35.18 -40.02 -17.87
N SER A 511 35.77 -41.15 -18.33
CA SER A 511 37.17 -41.31 -18.64
C SER A 511 38.11 -40.93 -17.49
N ASN A 512 37.64 -40.93 -16.25
CA ASN A 512 38.27 -40.44 -15.01
C ASN A 512 38.60 -38.92 -15.03
N PHE A 513 38.01 -38.14 -15.95
CA PHE A 513 38.24 -36.70 -16.11
C PHE A 513 36.96 -35.89 -15.91
N GLY A 514 36.01 -36.42 -15.15
CA GLY A 514 34.78 -35.73 -14.83
C GLY A 514 33.95 -36.39 -13.75
N THR A 515 32.90 -35.71 -13.30
CA THR A 515 31.93 -36.19 -12.33
C THR A 515 30.71 -36.77 -13.04
N TYR A 516 30.39 -38.03 -12.78
CA TYR A 516 29.16 -38.66 -13.25
C TYR A 516 28.03 -38.32 -12.29
N LYS A 517 26.97 -37.66 -12.78
CA LYS A 517 25.77 -37.34 -12.02
C LYS A 517 24.54 -37.26 -12.94
N CYS A 518 23.40 -37.71 -12.45
CA CYS A 518 22.12 -37.64 -13.18
C CYS A 518 22.16 -38.24 -14.61
N GLY A 519 23.00 -39.24 -14.81
CA GLY A 519 23.16 -39.94 -16.12
C GLY A 519 24.10 -39.26 -17.11
N ILE A 520 24.75 -38.17 -16.76
CA ILE A 520 25.70 -37.41 -17.61
C ILE A 520 27.03 -37.22 -16.94
N CYS A 521 28.07 -37.02 -17.73
CA CYS A 521 29.39 -36.60 -17.29
C CYS A 521 29.49 -35.07 -17.31
N GLU A 522 29.87 -34.48 -16.20
CA GLU A 522 30.35 -33.12 -16.09
C GLU A 522 31.89 -33.14 -16.06
N CYS A 523 32.49 -32.75 -17.15
CA CYS A 523 33.94 -32.84 -17.33
C CYS A 523 34.69 -31.79 -16.54
N ASP A 524 35.98 -32.05 -16.24
CA ASP A 524 36.89 -31.06 -15.69
C ASP A 524 37.20 -29.93 -16.72
N GLU A 525 37.95 -28.91 -16.29
CA GLU A 525 38.26 -27.76 -17.14
C GLU A 525 39.11 -28.06 -18.36
N LEU A 526 39.80 -29.23 -18.39
CA LEU A 526 40.74 -29.62 -19.43
C LEU A 526 40.17 -30.68 -20.40
N HIS A 527 39.07 -31.28 -20.05
CA HIS A 527 38.46 -32.34 -20.84
C HIS A 527 37.06 -31.96 -21.29
N PHE A 528 36.65 -32.53 -22.43
CA PHE A 528 35.34 -32.32 -23.00
C PHE A 528 34.87 -33.55 -23.76
N GLY A 529 33.67 -33.52 -24.29
CA GLY A 529 33.05 -34.68 -24.90
C GLY A 529 32.00 -35.33 -24.02
N ARG A 530 31.24 -36.30 -24.55
CA ARG A 530 30.15 -36.96 -23.85
C ARG A 530 30.58 -37.73 -22.60
N ASN A 531 31.74 -38.34 -22.66
CA ASN A 531 32.35 -39.13 -21.59
C ASN A 531 33.67 -38.51 -21.14
N CYS A 532 33.90 -37.22 -21.40
CA CYS A 532 35.14 -36.50 -21.12
C CYS A 532 36.38 -37.14 -21.80
N GLU A 533 36.13 -37.75 -22.95
CA GLU A 533 37.15 -38.52 -23.70
C GLU A 533 38.12 -37.67 -24.52
N CYS A 534 37.83 -36.37 -24.66
CA CYS A 534 38.64 -35.45 -25.42
C CYS A 534 39.46 -34.54 -24.51
N ASP A 535 40.77 -34.42 -24.80
CA ASP A 535 41.68 -33.53 -24.10
C ASP A 535 41.83 -32.22 -24.88
N ALA A 536 41.69 -31.08 -24.20
CA ALA A 536 41.85 -29.75 -24.77
C ALA A 536 43.23 -29.46 -25.41
N GLN A 537 44.26 -30.21 -24.94
CA GLN A 537 45.64 -30.06 -25.49
C GLN A 537 45.82 -30.84 -26.80
N ASN A 538 45.07 -31.95 -26.99
CA ASN A 538 45.16 -32.78 -28.19
C ASN A 538 44.07 -32.56 -29.21
N ALA A 539 43.04 -31.75 -28.88
CA ALA A 539 42.07 -31.30 -29.86
C ALA A 539 42.77 -30.40 -30.89
N LYS A 540 42.43 -30.58 -32.16
CA LYS A 540 42.97 -29.69 -33.21
C LYS A 540 42.67 -28.24 -32.78
N GLN A 541 43.74 -27.52 -32.44
CA GLN A 541 43.68 -26.10 -32.10
C GLN A 541 43.22 -25.31 -33.34
N ASP A 542 42.03 -24.78 -33.32
CA ASP A 542 41.78 -23.53 -34.02
C ASP A 542 42.67 -22.45 -33.39
N ASP A 543 43.11 -21.47 -34.18
CA ASP A 543 44.00 -20.39 -33.79
C ASP A 543 43.67 -19.68 -32.43
N ASN A 544 42.50 -19.93 -31.87
CA ASN A 544 41.99 -19.38 -30.62
C ASN A 544 41.96 -20.38 -29.44
N GLY A 545 42.32 -21.65 -29.63
CA GLY A 545 42.48 -22.64 -28.54
C GLY A 545 41.20 -23.10 -27.84
N LEU A 546 40.00 -22.89 -28.42
CA LEU A 546 38.72 -23.03 -27.74
C LEU A 546 37.91 -24.27 -28.14
N GLY A 547 38.39 -25.03 -29.15
CA GLY A 547 37.70 -26.25 -29.60
C GLY A 547 36.28 -25.97 -30.20
N CYS A 548 35.25 -26.53 -29.58
CA CYS A 548 33.87 -26.40 -30.04
C CYS A 548 33.14 -25.19 -29.48
N ARG A 549 33.84 -24.21 -28.91
CA ARG A 549 33.24 -22.98 -28.32
C ARG A 549 33.74 -21.75 -29.04
N PRO A 550 32.90 -20.75 -29.29
CA PRO A 550 33.28 -19.53 -29.98
C PRO A 550 34.20 -18.63 -29.11
N ASP A 551 34.11 -18.70 -27.80
CA ASP A 551 34.84 -17.90 -26.82
C ASP A 551 34.92 -18.54 -25.43
N ASN A 552 35.78 -17.97 -24.55
CA ASN A 552 35.99 -18.44 -23.17
C ASN A 552 34.80 -18.19 -22.23
N THR A 553 33.81 -17.36 -22.63
CA THR A 553 32.65 -17.01 -21.84
C THR A 553 31.51 -17.99 -22.08
N THR A 554 31.53 -18.67 -23.24
CA THR A 554 30.51 -19.66 -23.63
C THR A 554 30.84 -21.01 -22.96
N LYS A 555 29.97 -21.53 -22.12
CA LYS A 555 30.14 -22.80 -21.41
C LYS A 555 29.57 -24.00 -22.17
N ILE A 556 28.89 -23.78 -23.28
CA ILE A 556 28.13 -24.78 -24.03
C ILE A 556 28.85 -25.05 -25.36
N ASP A 557 29.25 -26.32 -25.58
CA ASP A 557 29.86 -26.73 -26.84
C ASP A 557 28.85 -26.71 -28.00
N CYS A 558 29.32 -26.34 -29.20
CA CYS A 558 28.52 -26.28 -30.42
C CYS A 558 27.18 -25.53 -30.24
N SER A 559 27.17 -24.51 -29.37
CA SER A 559 25.99 -23.72 -29.06
C SER A 559 24.79 -24.54 -28.55
N GLY A 560 25.02 -25.77 -28.07
CA GLY A 560 23.96 -26.72 -27.66
C GLY A 560 23.10 -27.25 -28.79
N ARG A 561 23.58 -27.12 -30.05
CA ARG A 561 22.86 -27.49 -31.28
C ARG A 561 23.66 -28.42 -32.18
N GLY A 562 24.58 -29.14 -31.60
CA GLY A 562 25.44 -30.09 -32.29
C GLY A 562 26.27 -30.91 -31.33
N THR A 563 26.94 -31.90 -31.83
CA THR A 563 27.84 -32.74 -31.05
C THR A 563 29.28 -32.28 -31.30
N CYS A 564 30.01 -32.00 -30.23
CA CYS A 564 31.41 -31.72 -30.31
C CYS A 564 32.18 -33.07 -30.42
N THR A 565 32.93 -33.20 -31.48
CA THR A 565 33.84 -34.34 -31.68
C THR A 565 35.27 -33.80 -31.72
N CYS A 566 35.95 -33.84 -30.56
CA CYS A 566 37.34 -33.40 -30.41
C CYS A 566 37.68 -32.08 -31.11
N GLY A 567 36.92 -31.01 -30.82
CA GLY A 567 37.18 -29.67 -31.31
C GLY A 567 36.51 -29.28 -32.63
N GLN A 568 35.65 -30.14 -33.18
CA GLN A 568 34.78 -29.80 -34.32
C GLN A 568 33.34 -30.05 -34.03
N CYS A 569 32.50 -29.07 -34.30
CA CYS A 569 31.06 -29.22 -34.10
C CYS A 569 30.41 -29.89 -35.31
N GLN A 570 29.67 -30.95 -35.05
CA GLN A 570 28.70 -31.54 -35.98
C GLN A 570 27.32 -31.03 -35.63
N CYS A 571 26.76 -30.14 -36.45
CA CYS A 571 25.46 -29.53 -36.16
C CYS A 571 24.32 -30.57 -36.38
N GLU A 572 23.29 -30.48 -35.48
CA GLU A 572 22.13 -31.36 -35.59
C GLU A 572 21.32 -31.13 -36.86
N GLU A 573 20.96 -32.20 -37.54
CA GLU A 573 19.99 -32.16 -38.61
C GLU A 573 18.55 -32.14 -38.04
N ARG A 574 17.77 -31.16 -38.46
CA ARG A 574 16.38 -31.01 -38.06
C ARG A 574 15.41 -31.85 -38.89
N SER A 575 14.30 -32.28 -38.28
CA SER A 575 13.26 -33.05 -38.97
C SER A 575 12.60 -32.25 -40.07
N ASN A 576 12.63 -30.93 -40.00
CA ASN A 576 12.16 -30.04 -41.04
C ASN A 576 13.37 -29.55 -41.89
N PRO A 577 13.48 -29.92 -43.18
CA PRO A 577 14.61 -29.53 -44.02
C PRO A 577 14.80 -28.03 -44.23
N LEU A 578 13.75 -27.22 -43.96
CA LEU A 578 13.78 -25.77 -44.05
C LEU A 578 14.45 -25.14 -42.85
N GLU A 579 14.50 -25.86 -41.71
CA GLU A 579 15.18 -25.46 -40.51
C GLU A 579 16.64 -25.92 -40.58
N LYS A 580 17.57 -24.97 -40.52
CA LYS A 580 19.00 -25.24 -40.63
C LYS A 580 19.77 -24.65 -39.46
N ILE A 581 20.64 -25.47 -38.93
CA ILE A 581 21.64 -25.01 -37.95
C ILE A 581 22.96 -24.96 -38.69
N THR A 582 23.65 -23.85 -38.65
CA THR A 582 24.91 -23.57 -39.38
C THR A 582 25.87 -22.82 -38.49
N GLY A 583 27.13 -22.63 -38.98
CA GLY A 583 28.21 -21.99 -38.26
C GLY A 583 29.24 -22.98 -37.76
N ALA A 584 30.46 -22.51 -37.50
CA ALA A 584 31.58 -23.35 -37.02
C ALA A 584 31.32 -23.97 -35.65
N TYR A 585 30.44 -23.33 -34.87
CA TYR A 585 30.04 -23.76 -33.51
C TYR A 585 28.52 -23.98 -33.44
N CYS A 586 27.84 -24.24 -34.56
CA CYS A 586 26.41 -24.41 -34.65
C CYS A 586 25.60 -23.24 -34.03
N GLU A 587 26.20 -22.08 -34.04
CA GLU A 587 25.70 -20.87 -33.39
C GLU A 587 24.56 -20.18 -34.15
N CYS A 588 24.48 -20.45 -35.44
CA CYS A 588 23.54 -19.80 -36.32
C CYS A 588 22.38 -20.73 -36.68
N GLU A 589 21.12 -20.28 -36.56
CA GLU A 589 19.94 -21.00 -36.96
C GLU A 589 18.86 -20.03 -37.48
N ASN A 590 17.87 -20.57 -38.20
CA ASN A 590 16.88 -19.76 -38.93
C ASN A 590 15.44 -19.97 -38.43
N PHE A 591 15.22 -20.44 -37.20
CA PHE A 591 13.88 -20.86 -36.74
C PHE A 591 13.53 -20.43 -35.30
N SER A 592 14.47 -19.99 -34.46
CA SER A 592 14.22 -19.62 -33.04
C SER A 592 14.01 -18.13 -32.78
N CYS A 593 13.91 -17.32 -33.85
CA CYS A 593 13.68 -15.89 -33.71
C CYS A 593 12.32 -15.57 -33.05
N ASP A 594 12.19 -14.35 -32.57
CA ASP A 594 10.94 -13.86 -31.96
C ASP A 594 9.74 -13.97 -32.91
N ARG A 595 8.61 -14.26 -32.32
CA ARG A 595 7.34 -14.49 -33.05
C ARG A 595 6.26 -13.54 -32.54
N VAL A 596 5.44 -13.08 -33.48
CA VAL A 596 4.22 -12.34 -33.20
C VAL A 596 3.05 -13.16 -33.71
N ASP A 597 2.08 -13.44 -32.85
CA ASP A 597 0.91 -14.27 -33.16
C ASP A 597 1.29 -15.64 -33.79
N GLY A 598 2.41 -16.25 -33.36
CA GLY A 598 2.91 -17.53 -33.86
C GLY A 598 3.75 -17.44 -35.14
N VAL A 599 3.84 -16.26 -35.78
CA VAL A 599 4.56 -16.05 -37.03
C VAL A 599 5.98 -15.55 -36.77
N LEU A 600 6.97 -16.22 -37.35
CA LEU A 600 8.38 -15.93 -37.21
C LEU A 600 8.72 -14.55 -37.80
N CYS A 601 9.38 -13.67 -37.02
CA CYS A 601 9.76 -12.30 -37.39
C CYS A 601 8.58 -11.51 -38.01
N SER A 602 7.34 -11.73 -37.50
CA SER A 602 6.10 -11.14 -38.02
C SER A 602 5.78 -11.46 -39.50
N GLY A 603 6.45 -12.47 -40.09
CA GLY A 603 6.25 -12.92 -41.47
C GLY A 603 7.34 -12.44 -42.45
N PRO A 604 7.41 -13.11 -43.64
CA PRO A 604 8.46 -12.83 -44.61
C PRO A 604 8.42 -11.41 -45.21
N ASP A 605 7.27 -10.74 -45.13
CA ASP A 605 7.11 -9.35 -45.54
C ASP A 605 7.69 -8.36 -44.52
N HIS A 606 7.86 -8.78 -43.27
CA HIS A 606 8.40 -7.97 -42.18
C HIS A 606 9.89 -8.21 -41.95
N GLY A 607 10.34 -9.46 -42.03
CA GLY A 607 11.76 -9.80 -41.80
C GLY A 607 12.02 -11.29 -41.90
N ASN A 608 13.29 -11.67 -41.88
CA ASN A 608 13.77 -13.03 -41.92
C ASN A 608 14.53 -13.38 -40.65
N CYS A 609 14.43 -14.64 -40.22
CA CYS A 609 15.20 -15.13 -39.10
C CYS A 609 16.61 -15.50 -39.53
N VAL A 610 17.62 -14.82 -39.00
CA VAL A 610 19.03 -15.06 -39.26
C VAL A 610 19.78 -15.18 -37.95
N CYS A 611 20.38 -16.33 -37.69
CA CYS A 611 21.16 -16.62 -36.47
C CYS A 611 20.41 -16.26 -35.16
N GLY A 612 19.12 -16.66 -35.08
CA GLY A 612 18.30 -16.42 -33.88
C GLY A 612 17.90 -14.97 -33.66
N LYS A 613 18.10 -14.09 -34.67
CA LYS A 613 17.64 -12.70 -34.65
C LYS A 613 16.85 -12.39 -35.91
N CYS A 614 15.78 -11.63 -35.76
CA CYS A 614 15.06 -11.17 -36.91
C CYS A 614 15.82 -10.04 -37.62
N GLU A 615 16.14 -10.23 -38.89
CA GLU A 615 16.60 -9.17 -39.78
C GLU A 615 15.39 -8.56 -40.47
N CYS A 616 15.05 -7.37 -40.06
CA CYS A 616 13.83 -6.70 -40.52
C CYS A 616 14.03 -6.03 -41.88
N ASN A 617 12.96 -6.06 -42.69
CA ASN A 617 12.87 -5.30 -43.94
C ASN A 617 12.90 -3.78 -43.63
N PRO A 618 13.25 -2.91 -44.60
CA PRO A 618 13.52 -1.49 -44.36
C PRO A 618 12.39 -0.69 -43.71
N GLU A 619 11.15 -1.13 -43.82
CA GLU A 619 9.97 -0.48 -43.22
C GLU A 619 9.61 -1.00 -41.83
N TRP A 620 10.40 -1.94 -41.31
CA TRP A 620 10.16 -2.62 -40.07
C TRP A 620 11.37 -2.59 -39.13
N SER A 621 11.16 -2.69 -37.84
CA SER A 621 12.18 -2.67 -36.80
C SER A 621 11.69 -3.41 -35.54
N GLY A 622 12.59 -3.53 -34.59
CA GLY A 622 12.31 -4.26 -33.34
C GLY A 622 12.88 -5.67 -33.36
N PRO A 623 12.87 -6.36 -32.23
CA PRO A 623 13.44 -7.71 -32.10
C PRO A 623 12.66 -8.74 -32.91
N ASP A 624 11.38 -8.50 -33.16
CA ASP A 624 10.42 -9.37 -33.82
C ASP A 624 9.92 -8.82 -35.16
N CYS A 625 10.49 -7.72 -35.63
CA CYS A 625 10.07 -6.97 -36.83
C CYS A 625 8.59 -6.55 -36.85
N SER A 626 7.96 -6.44 -35.68
CA SER A 626 6.57 -5.97 -35.56
C SER A 626 6.46 -4.45 -35.55
N CYS A 627 7.55 -3.77 -35.31
CA CYS A 627 7.63 -2.34 -35.16
C CYS A 627 7.76 -1.63 -36.51
N SER A 628 6.69 -1.00 -37.01
CA SER A 628 6.75 -0.20 -38.21
C SER A 628 7.59 1.07 -38.03
N THR A 629 8.49 1.35 -38.95
CA THR A 629 9.28 2.59 -39.00
C THR A 629 8.53 3.75 -39.66
N ARG A 630 7.35 3.49 -40.22
CA ARG A 630 6.51 4.49 -40.87
C ARG A 630 5.93 5.46 -39.84
N GLN A 631 6.03 6.74 -40.14
CA GLN A 631 5.54 7.83 -39.26
C GLN A 631 4.14 8.33 -39.64
N ASP A 632 3.63 7.96 -40.80
CA ASP A 632 2.32 8.39 -41.29
C ASP A 632 1.15 7.99 -40.36
N THR A 633 1.28 6.85 -39.67
CA THR A 633 0.29 6.36 -38.69
C THR A 633 0.26 7.15 -37.38
N CYS A 634 1.29 7.98 -37.14
CA CYS A 634 1.43 8.85 -35.97
C CYS A 634 1.03 10.31 -36.25
N ILE A 635 0.55 10.63 -37.45
CA ILE A 635 0.07 11.96 -37.82
C ILE A 635 -1.45 12.00 -37.61
N PRO A 636 -1.99 13.02 -36.93
CA PRO A 636 -3.43 13.14 -36.71
C PRO A 636 -4.23 13.19 -38.03
N PRO A 637 -5.47 12.64 -38.08
CA PRO A 637 -6.35 12.78 -39.23
C PRO A 637 -6.73 14.26 -39.46
N GLY A 638 -6.07 14.92 -40.35
CA GLY A 638 -6.25 16.36 -40.63
C GLY A 638 -4.93 17.06 -40.87
N GLY A 639 -3.83 16.34 -40.75
CA GLY A 639 -2.46 16.88 -40.90
C GLY A 639 -1.96 17.48 -39.59
N GLY A 640 -0.68 17.71 -39.48
CA GLY A 640 -0.01 18.26 -38.33
C GLY A 640 1.34 17.59 -38.06
N GLU A 641 1.95 17.92 -36.95
CA GLU A 641 3.21 17.33 -36.54
C GLU A 641 3.02 15.88 -36.04
N VAL A 642 4.04 15.06 -36.20
CA VAL A 642 4.07 13.68 -35.68
C VAL A 642 3.79 13.70 -34.19
N CYS A 643 2.81 12.89 -33.75
CA CYS A 643 2.35 12.83 -32.35
C CYS A 643 2.00 14.21 -31.77
N SER A 644 1.43 15.12 -32.63
CA SER A 644 1.06 16.48 -32.26
C SER A 644 2.23 17.29 -31.65
N GLY A 645 3.48 16.94 -31.97
CA GLY A 645 4.66 17.56 -31.39
C GLY A 645 4.90 17.29 -29.88
N LYS A 646 4.10 16.40 -29.27
CA LYS A 646 4.08 16.12 -27.84
C LYS A 646 4.39 14.64 -27.50
N GLY A 647 5.05 13.94 -28.41
CA GLY A 647 5.45 12.56 -28.25
C GLY A 647 6.39 12.10 -29.35
N THR A 648 6.87 10.90 -29.25
CA THR A 648 7.70 10.22 -30.23
C THR A 648 6.91 9.10 -30.87
N CYS A 649 6.98 9.02 -32.20
CA CYS A 649 6.37 7.92 -32.93
C CYS A 649 7.26 6.68 -32.78
N LYS A 650 6.74 5.64 -32.14
CA LYS A 650 7.43 4.38 -31.95
C LYS A 650 6.55 3.24 -32.37
N CYS A 651 7.05 2.44 -33.30
CA CYS A 651 6.29 1.32 -33.85
C CYS A 651 4.92 1.73 -34.42
N GLY A 652 4.85 2.86 -35.11
CA GLY A 652 3.59 3.37 -35.67
C GLY A 652 2.55 3.83 -34.63
N LYS A 653 2.96 3.97 -33.35
CA LYS A 653 2.15 4.48 -32.25
C LYS A 653 2.88 5.63 -31.56
N CYS A 654 2.11 6.62 -31.10
CA CYS A 654 2.70 7.72 -30.34
C CYS A 654 2.97 7.32 -28.90
N GLU A 655 4.23 7.46 -28.45
CA GLU A 655 4.61 7.50 -27.04
C GLU A 655 4.63 8.96 -26.60
N CYS A 656 3.68 9.33 -25.76
CA CYS A 656 3.50 10.70 -25.33
C CYS A 656 4.52 11.10 -24.26
N THR A 657 5.04 12.33 -24.33
CA THR A 657 5.99 12.84 -23.36
C THR A 657 5.30 13.23 -22.05
N THR A 658 6.00 13.01 -20.96
CA THR A 658 5.67 13.58 -19.65
C THR A 658 6.57 14.79 -19.46
N ALA A 659 6.06 16.00 -19.68
CA ALA A 659 6.77 17.25 -19.46
C ALA A 659 6.44 17.83 -18.08
N GLU A 660 7.22 18.80 -17.62
CA GLU A 660 6.92 19.57 -16.39
C GLU A 660 5.55 20.26 -16.45
N GLU A 661 5.03 20.48 -17.64
CA GLU A 661 3.73 21.11 -17.91
C GLU A 661 2.54 20.15 -17.83
N GLY A 662 2.76 18.80 -17.74
CA GLY A 662 1.70 17.83 -17.65
C GLY A 662 1.96 16.54 -18.45
N ARG A 663 1.11 15.53 -18.26
CA ARG A 663 1.17 14.25 -18.94
C ARG A 663 0.27 14.24 -20.17
N TYR A 664 0.86 14.11 -21.35
CA TYR A 664 0.11 13.99 -22.59
C TYR A 664 -0.40 12.56 -22.78
N SER A 665 -1.57 12.42 -23.43
CA SER A 665 -2.24 11.15 -23.69
C SER A 665 -3.06 11.24 -25.00
N GLY A 666 -3.65 10.12 -25.40
CA GLY A 666 -4.39 10.00 -26.65
C GLY A 666 -3.56 9.32 -27.75
N ARG A 667 -4.23 8.92 -28.84
CA ARG A 667 -3.63 8.16 -29.93
C ARG A 667 -2.49 8.92 -30.64
N TYR A 668 -2.61 10.26 -30.66
CA TYR A 668 -1.64 11.18 -31.28
C TYR A 668 -1.05 12.18 -30.28
N CYS A 669 -1.12 11.88 -28.97
CA CYS A 669 -0.69 12.76 -27.87
C CYS A 669 -1.41 14.11 -27.85
N GLU A 670 -2.63 14.15 -28.33
CA GLU A 670 -3.47 15.35 -28.46
C GLU A 670 -4.16 15.76 -27.16
N LYS A 671 -4.18 14.88 -26.14
CA LYS A 671 -4.86 15.08 -24.87
C LYS A 671 -3.87 15.37 -23.75
N CYS A 672 -4.14 16.38 -22.94
CA CYS A 672 -3.40 16.62 -21.70
C CYS A 672 -4.35 16.94 -20.53
N PRO A 673 -4.85 15.91 -19.84
CA PRO A 673 -5.78 16.08 -18.70
C PRO A 673 -5.17 16.82 -17.50
N THR A 674 -3.85 16.78 -17.37
CA THR A 674 -3.11 17.31 -16.20
C THR A 674 -2.34 18.59 -16.48
N CYS A 675 -2.44 19.17 -17.70
CA CYS A 675 -1.77 20.41 -18.02
C CYS A 675 -2.43 21.59 -17.30
N PRO A 676 -1.72 22.32 -16.43
CA PRO A 676 -2.22 23.56 -15.88
C PRO A 676 -2.29 24.60 -17.00
N GLY A 677 -3.48 24.95 -17.46
CA GLY A 677 -3.59 26.01 -18.44
C GLY A 677 -4.71 25.86 -19.48
N ARG A 678 -5.20 24.66 -19.73
CA ARG A 678 -6.31 24.47 -20.68
C ARG A 678 -7.62 25.08 -20.16
N CYS A 679 -7.88 25.01 -18.86
CA CYS A 679 -8.96 25.76 -18.26
C CYS A 679 -8.79 27.26 -18.48
N LEU A 680 -7.56 27.78 -18.38
CA LEU A 680 -7.25 29.19 -18.59
C LEU A 680 -7.37 29.58 -20.06
N GLU A 681 -6.96 28.76 -20.99
CA GLU A 681 -7.09 28.97 -22.44
C GLU A 681 -8.56 28.99 -22.90
N LEU A 682 -9.41 28.17 -22.32
CA LEU A 682 -10.81 28.03 -22.67
C LEU A 682 -11.69 29.05 -21.96
N LYS A 683 -11.23 29.61 -20.84
CA LYS A 683 -11.92 30.52 -19.96
C LYS A 683 -12.57 31.68 -20.68
N ASP A 684 -11.78 32.42 -21.44
CA ASP A 684 -12.22 33.68 -22.09
C ASP A 684 -13.21 33.38 -23.22
N CYS A 685 -13.03 32.29 -23.93
CA CYS A 685 -13.97 31.80 -24.95
C CYS A 685 -15.30 31.32 -24.35
N VAL A 686 -15.30 30.64 -23.21
CA VAL A 686 -16.53 30.26 -22.53
C VAL A 686 -17.25 31.49 -22.00
N GLN A 687 -16.51 32.44 -21.42
CA GLN A 687 -17.05 33.66 -20.87
C GLN A 687 -17.72 34.52 -21.96
N CYS A 688 -17.11 34.69 -23.13
CA CYS A 688 -17.66 35.48 -24.22
C CYS A 688 -18.81 34.75 -24.94
N GLN A 689 -18.71 33.45 -25.19
CA GLN A 689 -19.75 32.74 -25.97
C GLN A 689 -21.00 32.43 -25.15
N VAL A 690 -20.86 32.03 -23.86
CA VAL A 690 -21.99 31.65 -23.01
C VAL A 690 -22.60 32.88 -22.32
N TYR A 691 -21.76 33.68 -21.67
CA TYR A 691 -22.24 34.75 -20.76
C TYR A 691 -22.19 36.15 -21.37
N LYS A 692 -21.71 36.30 -22.62
CA LYS A 692 -21.56 37.59 -23.35
C LYS A 692 -20.80 38.65 -22.56
N LYS A 693 -19.76 38.19 -21.81
CA LYS A 693 -18.91 39.00 -20.95
C LYS A 693 -17.44 38.55 -21.12
N GLY A 694 -16.51 39.30 -20.52
CA GLY A 694 -15.09 38.95 -20.51
C GLY A 694 -14.25 39.87 -21.40
N PRO A 695 -12.93 39.58 -21.50
CA PRO A 695 -11.99 40.49 -22.17
C PRO A 695 -12.07 40.44 -23.70
N LEU A 696 -12.77 39.48 -24.30
CA LEU A 696 -12.89 39.33 -25.73
C LEU A 696 -14.13 40.06 -26.27
N SER A 697 -13.95 40.88 -27.30
CA SER A 697 -15.05 41.47 -28.05
C SER A 697 -15.84 40.40 -28.84
N GLU A 698 -17.06 40.69 -29.28
CA GLU A 698 -17.89 39.76 -30.07
C GLU A 698 -17.18 39.27 -31.37
N GLU A 699 -16.42 40.17 -32.00
CA GLU A 699 -15.68 39.88 -33.24
C GLU A 699 -14.45 39.00 -32.95
N GLU A 700 -13.72 39.28 -31.91
CA GLU A 700 -12.58 38.47 -31.45
C GLU A 700 -13.02 37.09 -30.90
N CYS A 701 -14.16 37.05 -30.25
CA CYS A 701 -14.77 35.82 -29.78
C CYS A 701 -15.15 34.89 -30.95
N ALA A 702 -15.73 35.41 -32.01
CA ALA A 702 -16.08 34.64 -33.20
C ALA A 702 -14.85 34.18 -34.00
N ALA A 703 -13.76 35.00 -33.99
CA ALA A 703 -12.52 34.66 -34.72
C ALA A 703 -11.60 33.68 -33.99
N ASN A 704 -11.49 33.78 -32.67
CA ASN A 704 -10.49 33.07 -31.88
C ASN A 704 -11.01 31.77 -31.22
N CYS A 705 -12.34 31.67 -31.04
CA CYS A 705 -12.91 30.52 -30.34
C CYS A 705 -13.30 29.40 -31.29
N THR A 706 -12.52 28.32 -31.29
CA THR A 706 -12.62 27.16 -32.22
C THR A 706 -13.68 26.13 -31.85
N PHE A 707 -14.37 26.32 -30.71
CA PHE A 707 -15.38 25.40 -30.18
C PHE A 707 -16.66 26.18 -29.81
N VAL A 708 -17.78 25.49 -29.73
CA VAL A 708 -19.05 26.05 -29.26
C VAL A 708 -19.44 25.30 -27.99
N PRO A 709 -19.52 26.00 -26.83
CA PRO A 709 -19.92 25.31 -25.59
C PRO A 709 -21.40 24.89 -25.64
N SER A 710 -21.71 23.70 -25.15
CA SER A 710 -23.08 23.30 -24.85
C SER A 710 -23.45 23.76 -23.44
N VAL A 711 -24.66 24.34 -23.30
CA VAL A 711 -25.12 24.94 -22.04
C VAL A 711 -26.03 23.98 -21.30
N HIS A 712 -25.85 23.84 -19.97
CA HIS A 712 -26.60 22.93 -19.11
C HIS A 712 -26.92 23.63 -17.77
N GLU A 713 -28.08 23.30 -17.16
CA GLU A 713 -28.49 23.87 -15.85
C GLU A 713 -27.57 23.39 -14.72
N ILE A 714 -27.13 22.12 -14.75
CA ILE A 714 -26.27 21.56 -13.75
C ILE A 714 -25.05 20.92 -14.46
N ILE A 715 -23.86 21.18 -13.92
CA ILE A 715 -22.62 20.64 -14.43
C ILE A 715 -21.88 19.94 -13.28
N GLU A 716 -21.66 18.64 -13.45
CA GLU A 716 -20.76 17.80 -12.66
C GLU A 716 -19.78 17.13 -13.61
N ALA A 717 -18.52 16.98 -13.18
CA ALA A 717 -17.53 16.28 -13.95
C ALA A 717 -17.73 14.76 -13.79
N ASP A 718 -17.82 14.05 -14.91
CA ASP A 718 -17.90 12.59 -14.93
C ASP A 718 -16.47 12.02 -15.06
N GLU A 719 -15.94 11.52 -13.96
CA GLU A 719 -14.59 10.94 -13.92
C GLU A 719 -14.43 9.77 -14.89
N SER A 720 -15.51 9.04 -15.19
CA SER A 720 -15.48 7.91 -16.13
C SER A 720 -15.25 8.33 -17.58
N LYS A 721 -15.53 9.61 -17.90
CA LYS A 721 -15.35 10.22 -19.22
C LYS A 721 -14.14 11.14 -19.32
N GLU A 722 -13.25 11.10 -18.34
CA GLU A 722 -12.07 11.97 -18.28
C GLU A 722 -12.43 13.46 -18.41
N GLU A 723 -13.50 13.89 -17.77
CA GLU A 723 -13.98 15.27 -17.80
C GLU A 723 -13.21 16.13 -16.79
N ASN A 724 -12.78 17.33 -17.21
CA ASN A 724 -12.05 18.26 -16.37
C ASN A 724 -12.93 19.45 -16.00
N LEU A 725 -13.13 19.66 -14.70
CA LEU A 725 -13.93 20.77 -14.16
C LEU A 725 -13.07 22.03 -14.04
N CYS A 726 -13.57 23.13 -14.60
CA CYS A 726 -12.98 24.47 -14.54
C CYS A 726 -13.95 25.43 -13.86
N SER A 727 -13.48 26.21 -12.90
CA SER A 727 -14.30 27.18 -12.17
C SER A 727 -13.51 28.48 -12.01
N TYR A 728 -14.12 29.60 -12.41
CA TYR A 728 -13.51 30.92 -12.36
C TYR A 728 -14.54 31.98 -11.89
N PHE A 729 -14.03 33.12 -11.48
CA PHE A 729 -14.84 34.31 -11.19
C PHE A 729 -14.68 35.30 -12.31
N ASP A 730 -15.80 35.97 -12.66
CA ASP A 730 -15.81 37.06 -13.63
C ASP A 730 -15.60 38.42 -12.95
N GLU A 731 -15.70 39.50 -13.72
CA GLU A 731 -15.49 40.85 -13.25
C GLU A 731 -16.54 41.33 -12.25
N ASP A 732 -17.70 40.65 -12.16
CA ASP A 732 -18.78 40.90 -11.20
C ASP A 732 -18.68 40.01 -9.95
N ASP A 733 -17.58 39.34 -9.71
CA ASP A 733 -17.36 38.29 -8.66
C ASP A 733 -18.36 37.14 -8.73
N CYS A 734 -18.97 36.93 -9.90
CA CYS A 734 -19.84 35.79 -10.15
C CYS A 734 -19.00 34.54 -10.56
N ARG A 735 -19.22 33.42 -9.90
CA ARG A 735 -18.56 32.17 -10.25
C ARG A 735 -19.26 31.51 -11.44
N TYR A 736 -18.50 31.18 -12.46
CA TYR A 736 -18.98 30.36 -13.57
C TYR A 736 -18.16 29.10 -13.71
N THR A 737 -18.82 28.03 -14.12
CA THR A 737 -18.24 26.70 -14.13
C THR A 737 -18.47 26.04 -15.49
N PHE A 738 -17.44 25.37 -15.99
CA PHE A 738 -17.53 24.58 -17.21
C PHE A 738 -16.69 23.34 -17.10
N VAL A 739 -17.02 22.36 -17.92
CA VAL A 739 -16.30 21.08 -18.03
C VAL A 739 -15.82 20.94 -19.46
N TYR A 740 -14.60 20.49 -19.66
CA TYR A 740 -14.10 20.12 -20.96
C TYR A 740 -13.65 18.64 -21.01
N THR A 741 -13.86 18.04 -22.15
CA THR A 741 -13.40 16.69 -22.49
C THR A 741 -13.00 16.64 -23.97
N TYR A 742 -12.55 15.48 -24.42
CA TYR A 742 -12.21 15.26 -25.83
C TYR A 742 -13.12 14.17 -26.40
N ASP A 743 -13.65 14.43 -27.62
CA ASP A 743 -14.41 13.41 -28.34
C ASP A 743 -13.49 12.29 -28.90
N GLU A 744 -14.09 11.26 -29.48
CA GLU A 744 -13.34 10.11 -30.06
C GLU A 744 -12.38 10.54 -31.19
N LYS A 745 -12.55 11.75 -31.74
CA LYS A 745 -11.73 12.35 -32.80
C LYS A 745 -10.67 13.31 -32.27
N GLY A 746 -10.54 13.44 -30.94
CA GLY A 746 -9.59 14.34 -30.29
C GLY A 746 -9.99 15.81 -30.29
N LYS A 747 -11.26 16.15 -30.63
CA LYS A 747 -11.74 17.53 -30.59
C LYS A 747 -12.25 17.88 -29.21
N ILE A 748 -11.94 19.09 -28.75
CA ILE A 748 -12.40 19.60 -27.45
C ILE A 748 -13.92 19.81 -27.49
N VAL A 749 -14.59 19.22 -26.51
CA VAL A 749 -16.02 19.43 -26.21
C VAL A 749 -16.12 20.13 -24.87
N VAL A 750 -16.81 21.28 -24.86
CA VAL A 750 -17.00 22.07 -23.65
C VAL A 750 -18.48 22.13 -23.29
N ARG A 751 -18.78 21.87 -22.01
CA ARG A 751 -20.11 22.04 -21.41
C ARG A 751 -20.02 23.11 -20.36
N ALA A 752 -20.86 24.16 -20.42
CA ALA A 752 -20.85 25.26 -19.48
C ALA A 752 -22.19 25.36 -18.73
N LYS A 753 -22.15 25.79 -17.46
CA LYS A 753 -23.34 26.05 -16.67
C LYS A 753 -24.09 27.25 -17.22
N GLU A 754 -25.42 27.18 -17.32
CA GLU A 754 -26.26 28.25 -17.91
C GLU A 754 -26.21 29.53 -17.06
N GLU A 755 -26.38 29.38 -15.75
CA GLU A 755 -26.39 30.51 -14.83
C GLU A 755 -25.08 30.61 -14.06
N ARG A 756 -24.61 31.85 -13.87
CA ARG A 756 -23.48 32.18 -13.01
C ARG A 756 -23.92 32.22 -11.55
N ASP A 757 -23.12 31.70 -10.64
CA ASP A 757 -23.34 31.77 -9.20
C ASP A 757 -22.83 33.13 -8.68
N CYS A 758 -23.70 34.12 -8.59
CA CYS A 758 -23.37 35.48 -8.14
C CYS A 758 -23.58 35.62 -6.63
N PRO A 759 -22.70 36.32 -5.88
CA PRO A 759 -22.97 36.66 -4.49
C PRO A 759 -24.23 37.53 -4.37
N GLN A 760 -25.13 37.13 -3.48
CA GLN A 760 -26.34 37.90 -3.19
C GLN A 760 -25.93 39.30 -2.71
N PRO A 761 -26.55 40.39 -3.23
CA PRO A 761 -26.25 41.73 -2.75
C PRO A 761 -26.62 41.82 -1.27
N VAL A 762 -25.63 41.89 -0.43
CA VAL A 762 -25.82 42.05 1.02
C VAL A 762 -26.33 43.49 1.23
N TYR A 763 -27.54 43.64 1.78
CA TYR A 763 -28.12 44.93 2.15
C TYR A 763 -27.37 45.48 3.37
N VAL A 764 -26.13 45.96 3.14
CA VAL A 764 -25.21 46.44 4.20
C VAL A 764 -25.89 47.55 5.02
N LEU A 765 -26.64 48.43 4.36
CA LEU A 765 -27.38 49.48 5.04
C LEU A 765 -28.43 48.96 6.03
N GLY A 766 -29.11 47.86 5.69
CA GLY A 766 -30.09 47.21 6.58
C GLY A 766 -29.44 46.58 7.81
N ILE A 767 -28.28 45.93 7.61
CA ILE A 767 -27.52 45.33 8.70
C ILE A 767 -26.95 46.41 9.64
N VAL A 768 -26.37 47.46 9.10
CA VAL A 768 -25.82 48.59 9.87
C VAL A 768 -26.92 49.29 10.68
N MET A 769 -28.06 49.55 10.08
CA MET A 769 -29.22 50.13 10.79
C MET A 769 -29.80 49.18 11.83
N GLY A 770 -29.79 47.89 11.58
CA GLY A 770 -30.20 46.86 12.55
C GLY A 770 -29.28 46.81 13.75
N VAL A 771 -27.96 46.81 13.54
CA VAL A 771 -26.96 46.84 14.61
C VAL A 771 -27.05 48.12 15.45
N ILE A 772 -27.16 49.30 14.80
CA ILE A 772 -27.33 50.57 15.49
C ILE A 772 -28.63 50.54 16.34
N GLY A 773 -29.72 50.07 15.78
CA GLY A 773 -31.00 49.93 16.50
C GLY A 773 -30.88 49.01 17.73
N ALA A 774 -30.18 47.86 17.57
CA ALA A 774 -29.93 46.94 18.68
C ALA A 774 -29.09 47.58 19.80
N ILE A 775 -28.03 48.32 19.45
CA ILE A 775 -27.17 49.01 20.43
C ILE A 775 -27.95 50.05 21.18
N VAL A 776 -28.79 50.84 20.51
CA VAL A 776 -29.64 51.86 21.15
C VAL A 776 -30.68 51.22 22.09
N LEU A 777 -31.31 50.13 21.68
CA LEU A 777 -32.25 49.37 22.53
C LEU A 777 -31.58 48.77 23.77
N ILE A 778 -30.41 48.20 23.61
CA ILE A 778 -29.62 47.66 24.73
C ILE A 778 -29.21 48.80 25.68
N GLY A 779 -28.76 49.93 25.13
CA GLY A 779 -28.42 51.12 25.92
C GLY A 779 -29.61 51.62 26.74
N LEU A 780 -30.79 51.73 26.11
CA LEU A 780 -32.01 52.14 26.81
C LEU A 780 -32.45 51.13 27.89
N ALA A 781 -32.32 49.84 27.60
CA ALA A 781 -32.62 48.80 28.58
C ALA A 781 -31.66 48.85 29.78
N LEU A 782 -30.38 49.08 29.55
CA LEU A 782 -29.40 49.25 30.63
C LEU A 782 -29.67 50.50 31.46
N LEU A 783 -30.05 51.65 30.82
CA LEU A 783 -30.45 52.84 31.51
C LEU A 783 -31.71 52.64 32.35
N PHE A 784 -32.68 51.92 31.82
CA PHE A 784 -33.90 51.60 32.55
C PHE A 784 -33.60 50.68 33.74
N LEU A 785 -32.75 49.66 33.56
CA LEU A 785 -32.29 48.79 34.64
C LEU A 785 -31.54 49.56 35.72
N TRP A 786 -30.64 50.45 35.30
CA TRP A 786 -29.90 51.32 36.22
C TRP A 786 -30.87 52.24 37.00
N LYS A 787 -31.80 52.86 36.33
CA LYS A 787 -32.86 53.68 36.93
C LYS A 787 -33.71 52.88 37.94
N LEU A 788 -34.05 51.66 37.58
CA LEU A 788 -34.79 50.72 38.45
C LEU A 788 -34.02 50.35 39.70
N LEU A 789 -32.74 49.99 39.52
CA LEU A 789 -31.82 49.62 40.63
C LEU A 789 -31.54 50.79 41.57
N THR A 790 -31.32 51.98 41.01
CA THR A 790 -31.13 53.20 41.85
C THR A 790 -32.43 53.52 42.58
N THR A 791 -33.60 53.47 41.95
CA THR A 791 -34.86 53.70 42.64
C THR A 791 -35.16 52.66 43.76
N ILE A 792 -34.77 51.43 43.58
CA ILE A 792 -34.89 50.40 44.61
C ILE A 792 -33.87 50.63 45.74
N HIS A 793 -32.65 51.05 45.41
CA HIS A 793 -31.62 51.40 46.36
C HIS A 793 -32.06 52.60 47.19
N ASP A 794 -32.51 53.71 46.56
CA ASP A 794 -32.98 54.88 47.21
C ASP A 794 -34.19 54.60 48.14
N ARG A 795 -35.12 53.73 47.67
CA ARG A 795 -36.25 53.33 48.55
C ARG A 795 -35.79 52.49 49.76
N ARG A 796 -34.74 51.68 49.60
CA ARG A 796 -34.14 50.88 50.69
C ARG A 796 -33.39 51.78 51.68
N GLU A 797 -32.66 52.78 51.18
CA GLU A 797 -31.99 53.77 52.05
C GLU A 797 -32.99 54.66 52.77
N PHE A 798 -34.04 55.11 52.06
CA PHE A 798 -35.11 55.89 52.69
C PHE A 798 -35.80 55.09 53.78
N ALA A 799 -36.11 53.81 53.55
CA ALA A 799 -36.68 52.94 54.58
C ALA A 799 -35.71 52.64 55.74
N ARG A 800 -34.40 52.60 55.50
CA ARG A 800 -33.37 52.50 56.57
C ARG A 800 -33.37 53.83 57.39
N PHE A 801 -33.31 54.93 56.72
CA PHE A 801 -33.34 56.29 57.33
C PHE A 801 -34.60 56.50 58.18
N GLU A 802 -35.78 56.07 57.70
CA GLU A 802 -37.00 56.16 58.42
C GLU A 802 -37.00 55.25 59.68
N LYS A 803 -36.40 54.04 59.54
CA LYS A 803 -36.25 53.12 60.65
C LYS A 803 -35.21 53.63 61.71
N GLU A 804 -34.12 54.29 61.28
CA GLU A 804 -33.16 54.93 62.16
C GLU A 804 -33.75 56.16 62.83
N ARG A 805 -34.61 56.93 62.10
CA ARG A 805 -35.35 58.08 62.67
C ARG A 805 -36.34 57.63 63.73
N MET A 806 -36.99 56.52 63.61
CA MET A 806 -37.90 55.97 64.62
C MET A 806 -37.16 55.36 65.85
N MET A 807 -35.87 55.01 65.70
CA MET A 807 -35.08 54.48 66.83
C MET A 807 -34.24 55.55 67.57
N ALA A 808 -34.24 56.78 67.01
CA ALA A 808 -33.51 57.90 67.71
C ALA A 808 -34.33 58.36 68.88
N LYS A 809 -34.02 57.87 70.06
CA LYS A 809 -34.45 58.52 71.34
C LYS A 809 -33.73 59.89 71.53
N TRP A 810 -34.47 60.91 71.71
CA TRP A 810 -33.97 62.22 72.10
C TRP A 810 -33.26 62.09 73.43
N GLU A 811 -31.92 62.10 73.52
CA GLU A 811 -31.20 62.37 74.73
C GLU A 811 -31.01 63.92 74.83
N THR A 812 -31.68 64.47 75.82
CA THR A 812 -31.51 65.84 76.25
C THR A 812 -30.25 66.02 76.97
N GLY A 813 -29.21 66.60 76.38
CA GLY A 813 -27.96 66.89 77.04
C GLY A 813 -26.94 67.38 76.04
N GLU A 814 -26.65 68.66 76.03
CA GLU A 814 -25.61 69.47 75.45
C GLU A 814 -25.68 69.86 74.00
N ASN A 815 -25.67 71.14 73.80
CA ASN A 815 -25.69 71.86 72.54
C ASN A 815 -24.38 71.67 71.77
N PRO A 816 -24.37 71.08 70.57
CA PRO A 816 -23.13 70.77 69.81
C PRO A 816 -22.55 71.94 69.03
N ILE A 817 -22.99 73.18 69.34
CA ILE A 817 -22.55 74.40 68.60
C ILE A 817 -21.19 74.96 69.24
N PHE A 818 -20.68 74.44 70.33
CA PHE A 818 -19.42 74.87 70.92
C PHE A 818 -18.36 73.74 70.89
N LYS A 819 -17.77 73.46 69.73
CA LYS A 819 -16.42 72.88 69.58
C LYS A 819 -15.70 73.58 68.45
N GLN A 820 -14.53 74.18 68.77
CA GLN A 820 -13.72 74.86 67.77
C GLN A 820 -13.35 73.94 66.58
N ALA A 821 -13.53 74.53 65.38
CA ALA A 821 -13.14 73.91 64.17
C ALA A 821 -11.59 73.69 64.07
N THR A 822 -11.09 72.49 64.01
CA THR A 822 -9.77 72.14 63.47
C THR A 822 -9.95 71.61 62.08
N SER A 823 -9.74 72.55 61.14
CA SER A 823 -9.75 72.21 59.74
C SER A 823 -8.42 71.69 59.28
N SER A 824 -8.38 70.50 58.74
CA SER A 824 -7.49 70.16 57.62
C SER A 824 -8.22 69.18 56.63
N PHE A 825 -8.79 69.72 55.62
CA PHE A 825 -9.30 68.94 54.44
C PHE A 825 -8.10 68.59 53.58
N LYS A 826 -7.77 67.26 53.43
CA LYS A 826 -6.98 66.78 52.35
C LYS A 826 -7.95 66.39 51.17
N ASN A 827 -7.79 67.06 50.08
CA ASN A 827 -8.52 66.76 48.82
C ASN A 827 -7.97 65.48 48.22
N PRO A 828 -8.78 64.42 47.99
CA PRO A 828 -8.27 63.16 47.47
C PRO A 828 -8.04 63.14 45.95
N THR A 829 -8.16 64.24 45.25
CA THR A 829 -8.01 64.27 43.78
C THR A 829 -6.72 64.90 43.27
N TYR A 830 -5.70 65.14 44.14
CA TYR A 830 -4.41 65.59 43.65
C TYR A 830 -3.27 64.75 44.26
N ALA A 831 -2.90 63.69 43.63
CA ALA A 831 -1.57 63.09 43.74
C ALA A 831 -1.05 62.95 42.31
N GLY A 832 -0.34 64.00 41.88
CA GLY A 832 0.52 63.89 40.69
C GLY A 832 1.82 63.18 41.09
N HIS A 833 2.32 62.48 40.10
CA HIS A 833 3.51 61.68 39.88
C HIS A 833 3.38 60.22 40.20
#